data_e9d55c313e9b75c550e6bd23505c4af8
#
_entry.id   e9d55c313e9b75c550e6bd23505c4af8
#
_cell.length_a   1.000
_cell.length_b   1.000
_cell.length_c   1.000
_cell.angle_alpha   90.00
_cell.angle_beta   90.00
_cell.angle_gamma   90.00
#
_symmetry.space_group_name_H-M   'P 1'
#
loop_
_entity.id
_entity.type
_entity.pdbx_description
1 polymer ?
#
loop_
_entity_poly.entity_id
_entity_poly.type
_entity_poly.pdbx_seq_one_letter_code
_entity_poly.pdbx_strand_id
1 'polypeptide(L)'
;MAELTPMKRQYNEIKEKHKDCLLFFRLGDFYEMFDEDAKIASKELDLALTTRDRTVADPTLRTPMCGVPYHSSQAYIAKLIAKGYKVAICEQIEDPATAKGLVKRDVIRIITPGTVTDAAMLEEGKSNYLCSVYYEADGDKGGVAFCDISTGEFCVACYEEDAVNHILNELGRFEPREVIMNKAAAETKRIPEFAAKRLHSMLEMGGKDYDFRPCSLRLRKQFDVQKLEEINMEGRPLAVCAGGALMKYLDETQKLDMGHIRCIEFLSEEKFMELDWATRRSLELTEAQRTGEKRGSLLWVLDKTRTPMGGRMLRAWIERPLLSPVAIKKRLCAVDELVKDNVTRGELIEAMRGIGDMQRLIGRVVYGTANGKDLVSLAECARALPRICQLLKPFKSSALRQIAGMNQLDKIVMRVDWAICDDPPFSIREGGILRKGYSREVDRLRELRDNGAQAVAELEARERERTGIKKLKIGYNKVFGYYIDVPKSAGDVSLPEDYIRKQTLVSNERYFTQELKELENTLLNATDRIKQLEYEIFMEVCGKIAAFVGEVQDSADAVAQLDVLCSFAEVAVRNDYCMPEVDASGELIITEGRHPVVEQTVSDIMFVPNDTHLNCDTNRVAIVTGPNMAGKSTYMRQTALIVLMAQIGSFVPAKSAVIGVVDRVFTRIGASDDLASGQSTFMLEMSEVANILRYATSSSLLILDEIGRGTSTYDGMAIARAVLEYCADKRKLGAKTMFATHYHELSALEGTIEGVHNYSISAKKQGGTLVFLRKIVPGSADDSYGIEVAKLAGVPDNVIAKAKTYLSELESGKAELTVEKKVETDQISLADVGSDEVAKRLRALDINSVTPLEALNILSELQQKARG
;
A
#
# COMPACT_ATOMS: atom_id res chain seq x y z
N MET A 1 38.77 -32.38 -1.84
CA MET A 1 37.99 -31.10 -1.76
C MET A 1 38.95 -29.98 -2.07
N ALA A 2 38.66 -29.16 -3.06
CA ALA A 2 39.46 -27.98 -3.36
C ALA A 2 39.46 -27.05 -2.15
N GLU A 3 40.63 -26.57 -1.74
CA GLU A 3 40.75 -25.66 -0.61
C GLU A 3 39.98 -24.36 -0.94
N LEU A 4 38.94 -24.04 -0.13
CA LEU A 4 38.16 -22.82 -0.32
C LEU A 4 39.09 -21.60 -0.16
N THR A 5 39.00 -20.66 -1.10
CA THR A 5 39.73 -19.40 -0.96
C THR A 5 39.33 -18.67 0.32
N PRO A 6 40.22 -17.90 0.96
CA PRO A 6 39.90 -17.17 2.20
C PRO A 6 38.63 -16.30 2.08
N MET A 7 38.42 -15.68 0.94
CA MET A 7 37.23 -14.87 0.61
C MET A 7 35.96 -15.73 0.59
N LYS A 8 36.00 -16.91 -0.08
CA LYS A 8 34.84 -17.80 -0.14
C LYS A 8 34.49 -18.41 1.22
N ARG A 9 35.50 -18.63 2.08
CA ARG A 9 35.30 -19.04 3.46
C ARG A 9 34.55 -17.97 4.26
N GLN A 10 34.98 -16.70 4.15
CA GLN A 10 34.30 -15.57 4.78
C GLN A 10 32.84 -15.41 4.29
N TYR A 11 32.62 -15.55 2.96
CA TYR A 11 31.25 -15.54 2.40
C TYR A 11 30.38 -16.62 3.01
N ASN A 12 30.87 -17.86 3.05
CA ASN A 12 30.11 -19.00 3.58
C ASN A 12 29.79 -18.83 5.07
N GLU A 13 30.74 -18.34 5.88
CA GLU A 13 30.53 -18.08 7.31
C GLU A 13 29.43 -17.03 7.54
N ILE A 14 29.39 -15.98 6.73
CA ILE A 14 28.35 -14.96 6.80
C ILE A 14 27.02 -15.51 6.28
N LYS A 15 27.03 -16.22 5.15
CA LYS A 15 25.82 -16.83 4.57
C LYS A 15 25.17 -17.83 5.52
N GLU A 16 25.96 -18.58 6.28
CA GLU A 16 25.44 -19.56 7.23
C GLU A 16 24.61 -18.94 8.36
N LYS A 17 24.90 -17.68 8.72
CA LYS A 17 24.13 -16.88 9.67
C LYS A 17 22.86 -16.26 9.06
N HIS A 18 22.81 -16.12 7.73
CA HIS A 18 21.74 -15.45 6.98
C HIS A 18 21.24 -16.32 5.82
N LYS A 19 20.88 -17.57 6.13
CA LYS A 19 20.48 -18.59 5.10
C LYS A 19 19.25 -18.19 4.31
N ASP A 20 18.32 -17.48 4.92
CA ASP A 20 17.05 -17.02 4.39
C ASP A 20 17.15 -15.73 3.53
N CYS A 21 18.33 -15.09 3.49
CA CYS A 21 18.56 -13.85 2.79
C CYS A 21 19.44 -14.06 1.54
N LEU A 22 19.19 -13.34 0.47
CA LEU A 22 20.14 -13.20 -0.62
C LEU A 22 21.31 -12.30 -0.19
N LEU A 23 22.52 -12.83 -0.14
CA LEU A 23 23.70 -12.13 0.39
C LEU A 23 24.36 -11.27 -0.70
N PHE A 24 24.23 -9.97 -0.60
CA PHE A 24 24.93 -8.98 -1.43
C PHE A 24 26.30 -8.68 -0.81
N PHE A 25 27.29 -9.43 -1.24
CA PHE A 25 28.63 -9.41 -0.66
C PHE A 25 29.54 -8.43 -1.39
N ARG A 26 30.01 -7.39 -0.68
CA ARG A 26 30.82 -6.32 -1.27
C ARG A 26 32.20 -6.80 -1.68
N LEU A 27 32.54 -6.67 -2.96
CA LEU A 27 33.84 -6.95 -3.53
C LEU A 27 34.23 -5.83 -4.51
N GLY A 28 35.08 -4.93 -4.04
CA GLY A 28 35.44 -3.74 -4.80
C GLY A 28 34.21 -2.87 -5.12
N ASP A 29 33.96 -2.62 -6.39
CA ASP A 29 32.85 -1.81 -6.87
C ASP A 29 31.55 -2.61 -7.13
N PHE A 30 31.51 -3.89 -6.75
CA PHE A 30 30.37 -4.77 -6.97
C PHE A 30 29.85 -5.36 -5.66
N TYR A 31 28.56 -5.64 -5.65
CA TYR A 31 27.99 -6.67 -4.79
C TYR A 31 27.94 -7.97 -5.59
N GLU A 32 28.67 -8.96 -5.13
CA GLU A 32 28.70 -10.28 -5.75
C GLU A 32 27.91 -11.29 -4.93
N MET A 33 27.20 -12.16 -5.62
CA MET A 33 26.43 -13.26 -5.07
C MET A 33 27.00 -14.58 -5.58
N PHE A 34 26.96 -15.63 -4.76
CA PHE A 34 27.55 -16.93 -5.08
C PHE A 34 26.54 -18.05 -4.87
N ASP A 35 26.81 -19.21 -5.45
CA ASP A 35 26.08 -20.47 -5.30
C ASP A 35 24.59 -20.30 -5.62
N GLU A 36 23.69 -20.71 -4.73
CA GLU A 36 22.23 -20.59 -4.94
C GLU A 36 21.76 -19.14 -5.00
N ASP A 37 22.37 -18.24 -4.22
CA ASP A 37 22.04 -16.81 -4.27
C ASP A 37 22.30 -16.24 -5.68
N ALA A 38 23.39 -16.66 -6.32
CA ALA A 38 23.71 -16.25 -7.69
C ALA A 38 22.71 -16.77 -8.71
N LYS A 39 22.26 -18.02 -8.57
CA LYS A 39 21.25 -18.61 -9.47
C LYS A 39 19.90 -17.91 -9.35
N ILE A 40 19.46 -17.67 -8.10
CA ILE A 40 18.22 -16.95 -7.83
C ILE A 40 18.31 -15.52 -8.38
N ALA A 41 19.35 -14.78 -7.99
CA ALA A 41 19.50 -13.38 -8.41
C ALA A 41 19.67 -13.25 -9.94
N SER A 42 20.41 -14.17 -10.59
CA SER A 42 20.54 -14.20 -12.06
C SER A 42 19.19 -14.36 -12.75
N LYS A 43 18.35 -15.26 -12.25
CA LYS A 43 17.00 -15.52 -12.79
C LYS A 43 16.05 -14.36 -12.56
N GLU A 44 16.00 -13.85 -11.31
CA GLU A 44 15.02 -12.84 -10.89
C GLU A 44 15.35 -11.44 -11.39
N LEU A 45 16.64 -11.15 -11.63
CA LEU A 45 17.14 -9.84 -12.07
C LEU A 45 17.60 -9.80 -13.52
N ASP A 46 17.52 -10.95 -14.23
CA ASP A 46 18.00 -11.10 -15.60
C ASP A 46 19.51 -10.75 -15.74
N LEU A 47 20.32 -11.26 -14.80
CA LEU A 47 21.76 -11.05 -14.77
C LEU A 47 22.52 -12.23 -15.39
N ALA A 48 23.62 -11.94 -16.05
CA ALA A 48 24.50 -12.98 -16.57
C ALA A 48 25.11 -13.82 -15.43
N LEU A 49 24.85 -15.12 -15.44
CA LEU A 49 25.51 -16.05 -14.53
C LEU A 49 26.91 -16.35 -15.03
N THR A 50 27.93 -16.13 -14.22
CA THR A 50 29.35 -16.32 -14.51
C THR A 50 30.02 -17.16 -13.44
N THR A 51 31.35 -17.32 -13.52
CA THR A 51 32.14 -18.04 -12.52
C THR A 51 33.51 -17.40 -12.36
N ARG A 52 34.05 -17.39 -11.15
CA ARG A 52 35.44 -16.99 -10.88
C ARG A 52 36.45 -18.12 -11.19
N ASP A 53 36.03 -19.35 -11.03
CA ASP A 53 36.90 -20.53 -11.11
C ASP A 53 37.08 -21.03 -12.56
N ARG A 54 37.44 -20.13 -13.46
CA ARG A 54 37.60 -20.45 -14.91
C ARG A 54 38.67 -21.50 -15.16
N THR A 55 39.60 -21.67 -14.25
CA THR A 55 40.70 -22.66 -14.30
C THR A 55 40.24 -24.07 -13.94
N VAL A 56 39.09 -24.26 -13.33
CA VAL A 56 38.54 -25.59 -13.01
C VAL A 56 38.02 -26.21 -14.30
N ALA A 57 38.62 -27.34 -14.69
CA ALA A 57 38.34 -28.01 -15.97
C ALA A 57 36.88 -28.47 -16.08
N ASP A 58 36.31 -28.99 -14.98
CA ASP A 58 34.92 -29.44 -14.95
C ASP A 58 33.96 -28.27 -14.69
N PRO A 59 33.10 -27.90 -15.64
CA PRO A 59 32.12 -26.81 -15.46
C PRO A 59 31.14 -27.01 -14.30
N THR A 60 30.88 -28.28 -13.94
CA THR A 60 29.92 -28.61 -12.86
C THR A 60 30.46 -28.32 -11.46
N LEU A 61 31.77 -28.22 -11.32
CA LEU A 61 32.49 -27.92 -10.08
C LEU A 61 32.79 -26.41 -9.90
N ARG A 62 32.43 -25.60 -10.90
CA ARG A 62 32.65 -24.16 -10.85
C ARG A 62 31.60 -23.47 -9.97
N THR A 63 32.03 -22.52 -9.13
CA THR A 63 31.17 -21.74 -8.28
C THR A 63 30.35 -20.73 -9.12
N PRO A 64 29.02 -20.88 -9.22
CA PRO A 64 28.19 -19.89 -9.88
C PRO A 64 28.32 -18.53 -9.20
N MET A 65 28.36 -17.46 -9.97
CA MET A 65 28.48 -16.08 -9.48
C MET A 65 27.72 -15.14 -10.40
N CYS A 66 27.05 -14.15 -9.81
CA CYS A 66 26.60 -12.95 -10.50
C CYS A 66 26.87 -11.72 -9.63
N GLY A 67 26.80 -10.53 -10.20
CA GLY A 67 27.05 -9.32 -9.43
C GLY A 67 26.42 -8.10 -10.05
N VAL A 68 26.20 -7.10 -9.22
CA VAL A 68 25.67 -5.79 -9.58
C VAL A 68 26.60 -4.69 -9.08
N PRO A 69 26.74 -3.58 -9.81
CA PRO A 69 27.51 -2.44 -9.30
C PRO A 69 26.90 -1.90 -8.02
N TYR A 70 27.71 -1.63 -7.00
CA TYR A 70 27.18 -1.21 -5.69
C TYR A 70 26.40 0.10 -5.76
N HIS A 71 26.82 1.04 -6.59
CA HIS A 71 26.18 2.34 -6.74
C HIS A 71 24.80 2.28 -7.42
N SER A 72 24.48 1.21 -8.15
CA SER A 72 23.18 0.98 -8.79
C SER A 72 22.39 -0.17 -8.16
N SER A 73 22.87 -0.72 -7.05
CA SER A 73 22.27 -1.92 -6.41
C SER A 73 20.84 -1.73 -5.96
N GLN A 74 20.42 -0.51 -5.60
CA GLN A 74 19.10 -0.21 -5.10
C GLN A 74 17.97 -0.62 -6.05
N ALA A 75 18.13 -0.38 -7.36
CA ALA A 75 17.14 -0.81 -8.36
C ALA A 75 16.98 -2.33 -8.46
N TYR A 76 18.08 -3.06 -8.25
CA TYR A 76 18.05 -4.52 -8.22
C TYR A 76 17.46 -5.07 -6.93
N ILE A 77 17.82 -4.47 -5.78
CA ILE A 77 17.25 -4.80 -4.47
C ILE A 77 15.75 -4.58 -4.49
N ALA A 78 15.26 -3.44 -5.03
CA ALA A 78 13.84 -3.15 -5.16
C ALA A 78 13.07 -4.26 -5.88
N LYS A 79 13.62 -4.80 -6.98
CA LYS A 79 13.00 -5.90 -7.73
C LYS A 79 12.91 -7.20 -6.91
N LEU A 80 13.93 -7.50 -6.11
CA LEU A 80 13.94 -8.68 -5.25
C LEU A 80 12.95 -8.53 -4.09
N ILE A 81 12.94 -7.38 -3.44
CA ILE A 81 12.00 -7.07 -2.35
C ILE A 81 10.55 -7.13 -2.85
N ALA A 82 10.25 -6.56 -4.02
CA ALA A 82 8.92 -6.63 -4.63
C ALA A 82 8.45 -8.07 -4.92
N LYS A 83 9.40 -9.02 -5.09
CA LYS A 83 9.14 -10.45 -5.25
C LYS A 83 9.15 -11.23 -3.93
N GLY A 84 9.27 -10.55 -2.78
CA GLY A 84 9.25 -11.15 -1.45
C GLY A 84 10.57 -11.76 -0.98
N TYR A 85 11.71 -11.46 -1.63
CA TYR A 85 13.02 -11.91 -1.15
C TYR A 85 13.57 -10.97 -0.08
N LYS A 86 14.31 -11.52 0.89
CA LYS A 86 15.14 -10.75 1.84
C LYS A 86 16.54 -10.56 1.25
N VAL A 87 17.12 -9.38 1.45
CA VAL A 87 18.46 -9.06 0.96
C VAL A 87 19.35 -8.61 2.12
N ALA A 88 20.42 -9.35 2.38
CA ALA A 88 21.42 -9.00 3.36
C ALA A 88 22.56 -8.20 2.69
N ILE A 89 22.77 -6.97 3.13
CA ILE A 89 23.84 -6.09 2.62
C ILE A 89 25.08 -6.32 3.46
N CYS A 90 26.12 -6.88 2.85
CA CYS A 90 27.39 -7.16 3.46
C CYS A 90 28.47 -6.17 2.97
N GLU A 91 28.93 -5.31 3.86
CA GLU A 91 29.93 -4.27 3.57
C GLU A 91 31.30 -4.56 4.22
N GLN A 92 32.31 -3.88 3.71
CA GLN A 92 33.64 -3.88 4.28
C GLN A 92 33.63 -3.00 5.53
N ILE A 93 33.97 -3.58 6.69
CA ILE A 93 34.02 -2.88 7.99
C ILE A 93 35.42 -2.39 8.35
N GLU A 94 36.44 -2.77 7.57
CA GLU A 94 37.83 -2.33 7.70
C GLU A 94 38.25 -1.54 6.44
N ASP A 95 39.09 -0.52 6.62
CA ASP A 95 39.66 0.21 5.50
C ASP A 95 40.61 -0.71 4.70
N PRO A 96 40.37 -0.93 3.41
CA PRO A 96 41.23 -1.73 2.56
C PRO A 96 42.71 -1.27 2.55
N ALA A 97 42.97 0.03 2.79
CA ALA A 97 44.30 0.59 2.79
C ALA A 97 45.11 0.21 4.05
N THR A 98 44.43 -0.12 5.16
CA THR A 98 45.05 -0.44 6.45
C THR A 98 44.98 -1.93 6.79
N ALA A 99 44.16 -2.71 6.07
CA ALA A 99 43.93 -4.13 6.32
C ALA A 99 45.18 -4.97 6.06
N LYS A 100 45.64 -5.73 7.09
CA LYS A 100 46.69 -6.73 6.94
C LYS A 100 46.07 -8.08 6.48
N GLY A 101 45.84 -8.22 5.19
CA GLY A 101 45.28 -9.45 4.62
C GLY A 101 43.89 -9.25 4.02
N LEU A 102 42.96 -10.22 4.25
CA LEU A 102 41.62 -10.16 3.74
C LEU A 102 40.80 -9.14 4.56
N VAL A 103 40.24 -8.12 3.90
CA VAL A 103 39.38 -7.11 4.50
C VAL A 103 38.18 -7.80 5.18
N LYS A 104 37.94 -7.49 6.42
CA LYS A 104 36.80 -8.01 7.19
C LYS A 104 35.48 -7.40 6.67
N ARG A 105 34.48 -8.26 6.56
CA ARG A 105 33.13 -7.88 6.12
C ARG A 105 32.10 -8.37 7.12
N ASP A 106 31.00 -7.63 7.22
CA ASP A 106 29.85 -8.07 8.00
C ASP A 106 28.55 -7.55 7.38
N VAL A 107 27.42 -8.17 7.72
CA VAL A 107 26.12 -7.69 7.34
C VAL A 107 25.78 -6.47 8.16
N ILE A 108 25.64 -5.34 7.48
CA ILE A 108 25.30 -4.07 8.12
C ILE A 108 23.79 -3.82 8.17
N ARG A 109 23.03 -4.48 7.29
CA ARG A 109 21.58 -4.32 7.20
C ARG A 109 20.95 -5.49 6.44
N ILE A 110 19.74 -5.88 6.86
CA ILE A 110 18.87 -6.79 6.10
C ILE A 110 17.65 -5.98 5.65
N ILE A 111 17.42 -5.99 4.34
CA ILE A 111 16.26 -5.32 3.73
C ILE A 111 15.21 -6.39 3.47
N THR A 112 14.00 -6.16 4.01
CA THR A 112 12.82 -7.00 3.82
C THR A 112 11.65 -6.16 3.32
N PRO A 113 10.55 -6.74 2.84
CA PRO A 113 9.40 -5.95 2.37
C PRO A 113 8.85 -4.96 3.41
N GLY A 114 8.86 -5.31 4.70
CA GLY A 114 8.39 -4.45 5.80
C GLY A 114 9.43 -3.45 6.30
N THR A 115 10.70 -3.58 5.92
CA THR A 115 11.79 -2.75 6.45
C THR A 115 12.43 -1.81 5.43
N VAL A 116 11.75 -1.56 4.33
CA VAL A 116 12.19 -0.62 3.30
C VAL A 116 12.14 0.82 3.82
N THR A 117 13.22 1.59 3.59
CA THR A 117 13.31 3.03 3.92
C THR A 117 13.66 3.89 2.71
N ASP A 118 14.05 3.28 1.59
CA ASP A 118 14.40 3.99 0.37
C ASP A 118 13.15 4.50 -0.33
N ALA A 119 13.09 5.79 -0.60
CA ALA A 119 11.95 6.44 -1.24
C ALA A 119 11.62 5.85 -2.62
N ALA A 120 12.61 5.36 -3.37
CA ALA A 120 12.41 4.74 -4.68
C ALA A 120 11.68 3.39 -4.61
N MET A 121 11.61 2.78 -3.42
CA MET A 121 10.94 1.49 -3.18
C MET A 121 9.59 1.65 -2.46
N LEU A 122 9.23 2.85 -2.04
CA LEU A 122 8.03 3.16 -1.26
C LEU A 122 7.00 3.88 -2.12
N GLU A 123 5.74 3.53 -1.93
CA GLU A 123 4.62 4.31 -2.47
C GLU A 123 4.46 5.60 -1.65
N GLU A 124 4.34 6.77 -2.31
CA GLU A 124 4.31 8.06 -1.62
C GLU A 124 3.11 8.21 -0.68
N GLY A 125 1.92 7.88 -1.16
CA GLY A 125 0.65 8.04 -0.43
C GLY A 125 0.24 6.83 0.40
N LYS A 126 1.12 5.81 0.59
CA LYS A 126 0.84 4.60 1.38
C LYS A 126 1.95 4.36 2.40
N SER A 127 1.57 3.98 3.62
CA SER A 127 2.51 3.53 4.65
C SER A 127 3.01 2.12 4.35
N ASN A 128 4.22 1.80 4.80
CA ASN A 128 4.85 0.49 4.59
C ASN A 128 4.99 -0.24 5.93
N TYR A 129 3.91 -0.90 6.35
CA TYR A 129 3.88 -1.52 7.66
C TYR A 129 4.56 -2.88 7.71
N LEU A 130 5.35 -3.06 8.78
CA LEU A 130 5.77 -4.33 9.36
C LEU A 130 4.85 -4.62 10.55
N CYS A 131 4.37 -5.85 10.68
CA CYS A 131 3.48 -6.26 11.76
C CYS A 131 4.10 -7.36 12.62
N SER A 132 3.83 -7.33 13.92
CA SER A 132 4.11 -8.41 14.84
C SER A 132 2.81 -8.88 15.49
N VAL A 133 2.56 -10.19 15.43
CA VAL A 133 1.37 -10.83 16.01
C VAL A 133 1.79 -11.75 17.15
N TYR A 134 1.25 -11.51 18.33
CA TYR A 134 1.32 -12.37 19.47
C TYR A 134 -0.06 -12.94 19.78
N TYR A 135 -0.16 -14.27 19.89
CA TYR A 135 -1.42 -14.95 20.15
C TYR A 135 -1.25 -16.03 21.20
N GLU A 136 -2.21 -16.13 22.11
CA GLU A 136 -2.36 -17.17 23.10
C GLU A 136 -3.64 -17.96 22.83
N ALA A 137 -3.50 -19.25 22.57
CA ALA A 137 -4.66 -20.11 22.28
C ALA A 137 -5.57 -20.32 23.50
N ASP A 138 -4.98 -20.26 24.71
CA ASP A 138 -5.74 -20.34 25.96
C ASP A 138 -6.46 -18.99 26.21
N GLY A 139 -7.78 -19.03 26.10
CA GLY A 139 -8.63 -17.86 26.25
C GLY A 139 -8.79 -16.97 24.99
N ASP A 140 -8.29 -17.40 23.81
CA ASP A 140 -8.35 -16.63 22.54
C ASP A 140 -7.93 -15.17 22.71
N LYS A 141 -6.71 -14.97 23.24
CA LYS A 141 -6.16 -13.66 23.54
C LYS A 141 -5.03 -13.30 22.58
N GLY A 142 -4.84 -12.02 22.31
CA GLY A 142 -3.75 -11.63 21.42
C GLY A 142 -3.36 -10.17 21.47
N GLY A 143 -2.19 -9.88 20.95
CA GLY A 143 -1.67 -8.53 20.75
C GLY A 143 -1.08 -8.37 19.37
N VAL A 144 -1.18 -7.17 18.84
CA VAL A 144 -0.58 -6.80 17.55
C VAL A 144 0.23 -5.53 17.71
N ALA A 145 1.30 -5.43 16.94
CA ALA A 145 2.08 -4.21 16.81
C ALA A 145 2.37 -3.95 15.33
N PHE A 146 2.26 -2.70 14.92
CA PHE A 146 2.55 -2.24 13.56
C PHE A 146 3.59 -1.13 13.61
N CYS A 147 4.53 -1.16 12.67
CA CYS A 147 5.51 -0.10 12.52
C CYS A 147 5.72 0.24 11.04
N ASP A 148 5.64 1.52 10.70
CA ASP A 148 6.23 2.05 9.47
C ASP A 148 7.58 2.67 9.81
N ILE A 149 8.62 1.92 9.52
CA ILE A 149 9.99 2.31 9.83
C ILE A 149 10.43 3.56 9.06
N SER A 150 9.80 3.87 7.93
CA SER A 150 10.16 5.03 7.12
C SER A 150 9.65 6.35 7.73
N THR A 151 8.56 6.31 8.49
CA THR A 151 7.93 7.47 9.14
C THR A 151 8.16 7.54 10.64
N GLY A 152 8.43 6.37 11.27
CA GLY A 152 8.54 6.23 12.72
C GLY A 152 7.20 6.00 13.42
N GLU A 153 6.12 5.74 12.67
CA GLU A 153 4.82 5.37 13.24
C GLU A 153 4.90 3.99 13.91
N PHE A 154 4.42 3.90 15.16
CA PHE A 154 4.41 2.66 15.93
C PHE A 154 3.07 2.53 16.68
N CYS A 155 2.26 1.57 16.26
CA CYS A 155 0.93 1.34 16.81
C CYS A 155 0.85 -0.04 17.47
N VAL A 156 0.06 -0.17 18.55
CA VAL A 156 -0.18 -1.44 19.23
C VAL A 156 -1.63 -1.60 19.61
N ALA A 157 -2.10 -2.86 19.65
CA ALA A 157 -3.41 -3.21 20.21
C ALA A 157 -3.31 -4.52 20.98
N CYS A 158 -4.27 -4.77 21.89
CA CYS A 158 -4.44 -6.04 22.57
C CYS A 158 -5.92 -6.37 22.75
N TYR A 159 -6.22 -7.66 22.71
CA TYR A 159 -7.58 -8.22 22.77
C TYR A 159 -7.59 -9.37 23.78
N GLU A 160 -8.50 -9.31 24.72
CA GLU A 160 -8.65 -10.32 25.78
C GLU A 160 -9.63 -11.43 25.43
N GLU A 161 -10.42 -11.23 24.38
CA GLU A 161 -11.41 -12.17 23.84
C GLU A 161 -11.46 -12.04 22.31
N ASP A 162 -11.79 -13.14 21.63
CA ASP A 162 -11.96 -13.20 20.16
C ASP A 162 -10.79 -12.57 19.37
N ALA A 163 -9.58 -12.74 19.89
CA ALA A 163 -8.40 -12.07 19.36
C ALA A 163 -8.13 -12.39 17.89
N VAL A 164 -8.45 -13.60 17.43
CA VAL A 164 -8.24 -13.96 16.02
C VAL A 164 -9.01 -13.03 15.08
N ASN A 165 -10.28 -12.75 15.36
CA ASN A 165 -11.09 -11.88 14.50
C ASN A 165 -10.61 -10.43 14.54
N HIS A 166 -10.29 -9.91 15.72
CA HIS A 166 -9.72 -8.57 15.87
C HIS A 166 -8.37 -8.43 15.17
N ILE A 167 -7.47 -9.41 15.31
CA ILE A 167 -6.19 -9.45 14.61
C ILE A 167 -6.39 -9.41 13.09
N LEU A 168 -7.32 -10.20 12.55
CA LEU A 168 -7.63 -10.21 11.12
C LEU A 168 -8.14 -8.83 10.63
N ASN A 169 -8.98 -8.17 11.43
CA ASN A 169 -9.48 -6.82 11.13
C ASN A 169 -8.35 -5.79 11.11
N GLU A 170 -7.42 -5.84 12.08
CA GLU A 170 -6.27 -4.94 12.10
C GLU A 170 -5.28 -5.24 10.97
N LEU A 171 -4.99 -6.51 10.68
CA LEU A 171 -4.18 -6.88 9.52
C LEU A 171 -4.79 -6.36 8.22
N GLY A 172 -6.11 -6.50 8.05
CA GLY A 172 -6.83 -5.97 6.90
C GLY A 172 -6.90 -4.45 6.84
N ARG A 173 -6.72 -3.75 7.96
CA ARG A 173 -6.69 -2.29 8.06
C ARG A 173 -5.32 -1.71 7.72
N PHE A 174 -4.25 -2.29 8.28
CA PHE A 174 -2.89 -1.80 8.06
C PHE A 174 -2.24 -2.37 6.81
N GLU A 175 -2.76 -3.47 6.26
CA GLU A 175 -2.23 -4.16 5.08
C GLU A 175 -0.69 -4.31 5.12
N PRO A 176 -0.13 -4.93 6.19
CA PRO A 176 1.31 -4.99 6.36
C PRO A 176 1.97 -5.78 5.22
N ARG A 177 3.12 -5.31 4.76
CA ARG A 177 3.93 -6.02 3.74
C ARG A 177 4.63 -7.24 4.31
N GLU A 178 4.82 -7.27 5.62
CA GLU A 178 5.50 -8.34 6.33
C GLU A 178 4.87 -8.56 7.69
N VAL A 179 4.70 -9.82 8.08
CA VAL A 179 4.10 -10.21 9.37
C VAL A 179 5.01 -11.21 10.06
N ILE A 180 5.53 -10.84 11.22
CA ILE A 180 6.17 -11.77 12.14
C ILE A 180 5.15 -12.28 13.15
N MET A 181 5.23 -13.54 13.53
CA MET A 181 4.25 -14.11 14.45
C MET A 181 4.85 -15.19 15.36
N ASN A 182 4.26 -15.36 16.54
CA ASN A 182 4.63 -16.47 17.42
C ASN A 182 4.04 -17.79 16.90
N LYS A 183 4.50 -18.91 17.46
CA LYS A 183 4.09 -20.23 17.04
C LYS A 183 2.58 -20.46 17.15
N ALA A 184 1.96 -20.01 18.24
CA ALA A 184 0.52 -20.16 18.45
C ALA A 184 -0.30 -19.42 17.39
N ALA A 185 0.10 -18.19 17.00
CA ALA A 185 -0.54 -17.45 15.90
C ALA A 185 -0.44 -18.20 14.56
N ALA A 186 0.72 -18.79 14.27
CA ALA A 186 0.91 -19.57 13.05
C ALA A 186 0.06 -20.85 13.01
N GLU A 187 -0.16 -21.49 14.16
CA GLU A 187 -0.99 -22.70 14.28
C GLU A 187 -2.50 -22.43 14.10
N THR A 188 -2.97 -21.18 14.19
CA THR A 188 -4.39 -20.80 13.94
C THR A 188 -4.83 -21.07 12.53
N LYS A 189 -3.92 -21.21 11.57
CA LYS A 189 -4.14 -21.26 10.11
C LYS A 189 -4.83 -20.03 9.54
N ARG A 190 -5.82 -19.44 10.25
CA ARG A 190 -6.60 -18.28 9.79
C ARG A 190 -5.72 -17.03 9.62
N ILE A 191 -4.87 -16.74 10.60
CA ILE A 191 -3.97 -15.56 10.58
C ILE A 191 -2.96 -15.67 9.41
N PRO A 192 -2.15 -16.75 9.30
CA PRO A 192 -1.20 -16.86 8.20
C PRO A 192 -1.86 -16.96 6.83
N GLU A 193 -3.00 -17.66 6.69
CA GLU A 193 -3.71 -17.72 5.42
C GLU A 193 -4.26 -16.36 4.98
N PHE A 194 -4.81 -15.58 5.89
CA PHE A 194 -5.28 -14.23 5.60
C PHE A 194 -4.11 -13.32 5.16
N ALA A 195 -3.04 -13.27 5.95
CA ALA A 195 -1.89 -12.44 5.65
C ALA A 195 -1.21 -12.83 4.31
N ALA A 196 -1.01 -14.14 4.05
CA ALA A 196 -0.34 -14.58 2.82
C ALA A 196 -1.24 -14.51 1.58
N LYS A 197 -2.50 -15.01 1.66
CA LYS A 197 -3.37 -15.16 0.49
C LYS A 197 -4.17 -13.91 0.17
N ARG A 198 -4.55 -13.11 1.18
CA ARG A 198 -5.37 -11.91 1.00
C ARG A 198 -4.57 -10.63 0.91
N LEU A 199 -3.56 -10.49 1.80
CA LEU A 199 -2.73 -9.29 1.86
C LEU A 199 -1.41 -9.44 1.10
N HIS A 200 -1.06 -10.66 0.67
CA HIS A 200 0.23 -10.97 0.03
C HIS A 200 1.44 -10.56 0.89
N SER A 201 1.27 -10.60 2.21
CA SER A 201 2.32 -10.29 3.17
C SER A 201 3.36 -11.40 3.21
N MET A 202 4.62 -11.06 3.37
CA MET A 202 5.67 -12.00 3.71
C MET A 202 5.48 -12.46 5.16
N LEU A 203 5.57 -13.76 5.40
CA LEU A 203 5.40 -14.33 6.74
C LEU A 203 6.73 -14.76 7.33
N GLU A 204 6.93 -14.47 8.61
CA GLU A 204 8.08 -14.92 9.38
C GLU A 204 7.69 -15.44 10.75
N MET A 205 8.39 -16.49 11.17
CA MET A 205 8.21 -17.06 12.49
C MET A 205 9.17 -16.43 13.50
N GLY A 206 8.64 -15.67 14.43
CA GLY A 206 9.38 -15.06 15.52
C GLY A 206 9.53 -16.01 16.70
N GLY A 207 10.47 -16.91 16.68
CA GLY A 207 10.83 -17.90 17.69
C GLY A 207 10.43 -17.66 19.16
N LYS A 208 11.44 -17.57 20.08
CA LYS A 208 11.23 -17.27 21.52
C LYS A 208 11.21 -15.78 21.86
N ASP A 209 10.97 -14.93 20.91
CA ASP A 209 11.19 -13.49 21.03
C ASP A 209 10.02 -12.73 21.66
N TYR A 210 8.95 -13.45 22.03
CA TYR A 210 7.71 -12.93 22.59
C TYR A 210 7.63 -13.02 24.13
N ASP A 211 8.72 -13.30 24.81
CA ASP A 211 8.73 -13.31 26.27
C ASP A 211 8.54 -11.89 26.86
N PHE A 212 7.64 -11.75 27.82
CA PHE A 212 7.25 -10.46 28.39
C PHE A 212 8.44 -9.64 28.94
N ARG A 213 9.34 -10.27 29.71
CA ARG A 213 10.46 -9.56 30.36
C ARG A 213 11.42 -8.94 29.35
N PRO A 214 11.97 -9.68 28.38
CA PRO A 214 12.81 -9.09 27.33
C PRO A 214 12.08 -8.04 26.51
N CYS A 215 10.80 -8.27 26.16
CA CYS A 215 9.99 -7.33 25.39
C CYS A 215 9.79 -6.02 26.15
N SER A 216 9.40 -6.08 27.41
CA SER A 216 9.27 -4.92 28.30
C SER A 216 10.57 -4.12 28.41
N LEU A 217 11.72 -4.80 28.56
CA LEU A 217 13.01 -4.12 28.65
C LEU A 217 13.37 -3.38 27.36
N ARG A 218 13.11 -4.00 26.20
CA ARG A 218 13.37 -3.38 24.90
C ARG A 218 12.52 -2.14 24.68
N LEU A 219 11.22 -2.21 24.94
CA LEU A 219 10.34 -1.06 24.80
C LEU A 219 10.77 0.09 25.72
N ARG A 220 11.08 -0.18 26.98
CA ARG A 220 11.60 0.84 27.90
C ARG A 220 12.90 1.47 27.40
N LYS A 221 13.80 0.67 26.86
CA LYS A 221 15.05 1.16 26.29
C LYS A 221 14.82 2.03 25.07
N GLN A 222 13.94 1.60 24.15
CA GLN A 222 13.64 2.35 22.90
C GLN A 222 13.05 3.72 23.19
N PHE A 223 12.11 3.79 24.14
CA PHE A 223 11.39 5.02 24.45
C PHE A 223 11.98 5.82 25.61
N ASP A 224 13.15 5.39 26.11
CA ASP A 224 13.89 6.04 27.22
C ASP A 224 13.01 6.28 28.46
N VAL A 225 12.22 5.26 28.84
CA VAL A 225 11.31 5.32 29.98
C VAL A 225 11.69 4.31 31.07
N GLN A 226 11.38 4.66 32.32
CA GLN A 226 11.63 3.75 33.45
C GLN A 226 10.50 2.74 33.64
N LYS A 227 9.27 3.13 33.34
CA LYS A 227 8.08 2.32 33.54
C LYS A 227 7.23 2.26 32.26
N LEU A 228 6.49 1.17 32.12
CA LEU A 228 5.56 0.97 30.99
C LEU A 228 4.35 1.92 31.06
N GLU A 229 4.00 2.46 32.25
CA GLU A 229 2.97 3.49 32.43
C GLU A 229 3.21 4.71 31.54
N GLU A 230 4.47 5.15 31.44
CA GLU A 230 4.88 6.35 30.70
C GLU A 230 4.61 6.26 29.19
N ILE A 231 4.47 5.05 28.68
CA ILE A 231 4.15 4.75 27.28
C ILE A 231 2.77 4.08 27.12
N ASN A 232 1.90 4.20 28.13
CA ASN A 232 0.55 3.61 28.15
C ASN A 232 0.49 2.08 27.93
N MET A 233 1.52 1.34 28.34
CA MET A 233 1.63 -0.12 28.16
C MET A 233 1.45 -0.92 29.45
N GLU A 234 1.16 -0.25 30.59
CA GLU A 234 0.88 -0.94 31.84
C GLU A 234 -0.42 -1.73 31.77
N GLY A 235 -0.44 -2.94 32.38
CA GLY A 235 -1.62 -3.82 32.34
C GLY A 235 -1.92 -4.44 30.97
N ARG A 236 -1.04 -4.29 29.98
CA ARG A 236 -1.23 -4.76 28.60
C ARG A 236 -0.14 -5.73 28.12
N PRO A 237 0.00 -6.89 28.78
CA PRO A 237 1.13 -7.80 28.52
C PRO A 237 1.17 -8.30 27.08
N LEU A 238 0.01 -8.52 26.46
CA LEU A 238 -0.08 -9.01 25.06
C LEU A 238 0.48 -7.99 24.07
N ALA A 239 0.15 -6.70 24.25
CA ALA A 239 0.70 -5.63 23.43
C ALA A 239 2.21 -5.44 23.67
N VAL A 240 2.68 -5.59 24.93
CA VAL A 240 4.11 -5.54 25.26
C VAL A 240 4.87 -6.66 24.55
N CYS A 241 4.33 -7.88 24.51
CA CYS A 241 4.96 -9.00 23.81
C CYS A 241 5.03 -8.75 22.31
N ALA A 242 3.93 -8.32 21.69
CA ALA A 242 3.89 -8.01 20.26
C ALA A 242 4.85 -6.86 19.89
N GLY A 243 4.79 -5.74 20.62
CA GLY A 243 5.63 -4.57 20.37
C GLY A 243 7.11 -4.81 20.63
N GLY A 244 7.44 -5.53 21.70
CA GLY A 244 8.82 -5.86 22.03
C GLY A 244 9.47 -6.87 21.07
N ALA A 245 8.68 -7.80 20.52
CA ALA A 245 9.14 -8.71 19.47
C ALA A 245 9.37 -7.94 18.14
N LEU A 246 8.49 -6.99 17.80
CA LEU A 246 8.67 -6.13 16.66
C LEU A 246 9.96 -5.32 16.75
N MET A 247 10.21 -4.69 17.89
CA MET A 247 11.44 -3.93 18.13
C MET A 247 12.68 -4.82 18.02
N LYS A 248 12.62 -6.07 18.53
CA LYS A 248 13.74 -7.00 18.37
C LYS A 248 14.05 -7.30 16.92
N TYR A 249 13.01 -7.57 16.13
CA TYR A 249 13.16 -7.84 14.70
C TYR A 249 13.78 -6.66 13.96
N LEU A 250 13.36 -5.45 14.32
CA LEU A 250 13.93 -4.22 13.77
C LEU A 250 15.40 -4.04 14.17
N ASP A 251 15.76 -4.28 15.43
CA ASP A 251 17.15 -4.23 15.91
C ASP A 251 18.06 -5.21 15.13
N GLU A 252 17.59 -6.45 14.91
CA GLU A 252 18.34 -7.49 14.22
C GLU A 252 18.50 -7.23 12.72
N THR A 253 17.46 -6.67 12.08
CA THR A 253 17.47 -6.43 10.64
C THR A 253 18.12 -5.10 10.26
N GLN A 254 17.91 -4.04 11.03
CA GLN A 254 18.40 -2.72 10.67
C GLN A 254 19.79 -2.39 11.24
N LYS A 255 20.08 -2.85 12.48
CA LYS A 255 21.37 -2.58 13.16
C LYS A 255 21.75 -1.09 13.23
N LEU A 256 20.76 -0.19 13.16
CA LEU A 256 20.90 1.27 13.10
C LEU A 256 20.07 1.91 14.21
N ASP A 257 20.32 3.18 14.48
CA ASP A 257 19.54 3.96 15.43
C ASP A 257 18.11 4.19 14.92
N MET A 258 17.12 3.91 15.76
CA MET A 258 15.69 4.08 15.49
C MET A 258 15.08 5.21 16.34
N GLY A 259 15.86 6.23 16.66
CA GLY A 259 15.43 7.36 17.48
C GLY A 259 14.26 8.20 16.91
N HIS A 260 13.88 7.99 15.67
CA HIS A 260 12.67 8.58 15.06
C HIS A 260 11.37 7.86 15.43
N ILE A 261 11.41 6.63 15.97
CA ILE A 261 10.27 5.95 16.60
C ILE A 261 10.20 6.45 18.05
N ARG A 262 9.38 7.49 18.29
CA ARG A 262 9.36 8.25 19.55
C ARG A 262 8.21 7.96 20.46
N CYS A 263 7.12 7.46 19.95
CA CYS A 263 5.90 7.20 20.73
C CYS A 263 5.20 5.93 20.27
N ILE A 264 4.40 5.37 21.16
CA ILE A 264 3.51 4.26 20.88
C ILE A 264 2.09 4.81 20.84
N GLU A 265 1.38 4.60 19.72
CA GLU A 265 -0.05 4.82 19.67
C GLU A 265 -0.77 3.53 20.07
N PHE A 266 -1.54 3.59 21.15
CA PHE A 266 -2.42 2.50 21.51
C PHE A 266 -3.73 2.63 20.74
N LEU A 267 -4.05 1.60 19.94
CA LEU A 267 -5.28 1.55 19.16
C LEU A 267 -6.43 1.15 20.10
N SER A 268 -7.25 2.13 20.48
CA SER A 268 -8.41 1.94 21.34
C SER A 268 -9.69 1.96 20.51
N GLU A 269 -10.54 0.96 20.70
CA GLU A 269 -11.89 0.90 20.09
C GLU A 269 -12.78 2.07 20.52
N GLU A 270 -12.51 2.69 21.68
CA GLU A 270 -13.30 3.81 22.19
C GLU A 270 -13.13 5.12 21.39
N LYS A 271 -12.07 5.26 20.60
CA LYS A 271 -11.78 6.49 19.86
C LYS A 271 -12.30 6.48 18.44
N PHE A 272 -12.37 5.31 17.82
CA PHE A 272 -12.60 5.17 16.40
C PHE A 272 -13.73 4.18 16.11
N MET A 273 -14.49 4.47 15.05
CA MET A 273 -15.48 3.56 14.51
C MET A 273 -14.81 2.26 14.08
N GLU A 274 -15.38 1.15 14.47
CA GLU A 274 -14.92 -0.15 14.05
C GLU A 274 -15.49 -0.49 12.68
N LEU A 275 -14.60 -0.85 11.76
CA LEU A 275 -14.91 -1.29 10.41
C LEU A 275 -14.18 -2.61 10.16
N ASP A 276 -14.92 -3.67 9.93
CA ASP A 276 -14.33 -4.94 9.56
C ASP A 276 -13.77 -4.92 8.12
N TRP A 277 -12.92 -5.87 7.80
CA TRP A 277 -12.31 -5.96 6.47
C TRP A 277 -13.36 -6.11 5.35
N ALA A 278 -14.44 -6.87 5.60
CA ALA A 278 -15.52 -7.07 4.64
C ALA A 278 -16.24 -5.74 4.32
N THR A 279 -16.55 -4.95 5.33
CA THR A 279 -17.16 -3.63 5.19
C THR A 279 -16.28 -2.66 4.44
N ARG A 280 -14.98 -2.55 4.78
CA ARG A 280 -14.03 -1.67 4.06
C ARG A 280 -13.99 -2.01 2.58
N ARG A 281 -13.91 -3.29 2.26
CA ARG A 281 -13.86 -3.78 0.88
C ARG A 281 -15.18 -3.57 0.14
N SER A 282 -16.32 -3.88 0.76
CA SER A 282 -17.63 -3.75 0.12
C SER A 282 -18.03 -2.29 -0.11
N LEU A 283 -17.59 -1.37 0.74
CA LEU A 283 -17.76 0.08 0.58
C LEU A 283 -16.69 0.72 -0.31
N GLU A 284 -15.70 -0.05 -0.75
CA GLU A 284 -14.60 0.42 -1.61
C GLU A 284 -13.95 1.70 -1.05
N LEU A 285 -13.53 1.65 0.23
CA LEU A 285 -13.04 2.84 0.92
C LEU A 285 -11.74 3.37 0.34
N THR A 286 -10.76 2.50 0.10
CA THR A 286 -9.41 2.88 -0.34
C THR A 286 -9.06 2.39 -1.73
N GLU A 287 -9.67 1.30 -2.17
CA GLU A 287 -9.43 0.66 -3.47
C GLU A 287 -10.75 0.09 -4.04
N ALA A 288 -10.91 0.14 -5.36
CA ALA A 288 -12.07 -0.45 -6.04
C ALA A 288 -11.98 -1.98 -6.04
N GLN A 289 -13.04 -2.68 -5.63
CA GLN A 289 -13.05 -4.12 -5.42
C GLN A 289 -12.69 -4.92 -6.70
N ARG A 290 -13.09 -4.42 -7.86
CA ARG A 290 -12.92 -5.11 -9.15
C ARG A 290 -11.51 -4.95 -9.73
N THR A 291 -10.89 -3.78 -9.59
CA THR A 291 -9.61 -3.44 -10.23
C THR A 291 -8.45 -3.45 -9.27
N GLY A 292 -8.68 -3.34 -7.95
CA GLY A 292 -7.63 -3.11 -6.95
C GLY A 292 -6.98 -1.74 -7.04
N GLU A 293 -7.55 -0.82 -7.83
CA GLU A 293 -7.00 0.52 -8.02
C GLU A 293 -7.67 1.53 -7.10
N LYS A 294 -6.96 2.61 -6.79
CA LYS A 294 -7.51 3.75 -6.06
C LYS A 294 -8.72 4.38 -6.77
N ARG A 295 -8.69 4.43 -8.12
CA ARG A 295 -9.78 5.00 -8.92
C ARG A 295 -11.07 4.20 -8.73
N GLY A 296 -12.15 4.90 -8.39
CA GLY A 296 -13.44 4.28 -8.09
C GLY A 296 -13.68 4.01 -6.60
N SER A 297 -12.75 4.41 -5.71
CA SER A 297 -12.90 4.32 -4.26
C SER A 297 -13.32 5.66 -3.63
N LEU A 298 -13.72 5.64 -2.33
CA LEU A 298 -13.97 6.86 -1.57
C LEU A 298 -12.69 7.71 -1.46
N LEU A 299 -11.54 7.08 -1.22
CA LEU A 299 -10.25 7.76 -1.18
C LEU A 299 -9.96 8.51 -2.49
N TRP A 300 -10.27 7.95 -3.64
CA TRP A 300 -10.07 8.64 -4.93
C TRP A 300 -10.89 9.91 -5.05
N VAL A 301 -12.12 9.93 -4.53
CA VAL A 301 -12.98 11.13 -4.52
C VAL A 301 -12.39 12.20 -3.62
N LEU A 302 -12.02 11.83 -2.41
CA LEU A 302 -11.61 12.76 -1.35
C LEU A 302 -10.16 13.22 -1.46
N ASP A 303 -9.29 12.48 -2.15
CA ASP A 303 -7.86 12.79 -2.20
C ASP A 303 -7.53 13.85 -3.27
N LYS A 304 -7.39 15.07 -2.77
CA LYS A 304 -6.82 16.22 -3.47
C LYS A 304 -5.61 16.76 -2.71
N THR A 305 -5.01 15.94 -1.85
CA THR A 305 -3.81 16.28 -1.09
C THR A 305 -2.63 16.63 -1.99
N ARG A 306 -1.71 17.44 -1.49
CA ARG A 306 -0.53 17.92 -2.22
C ARG A 306 0.77 17.35 -1.67
N THR A 307 0.71 16.79 -0.46
CA THR A 307 1.87 16.21 0.20
C THR A 307 1.70 14.70 0.39
N PRO A 308 2.78 13.92 0.31
CA PRO A 308 2.72 12.48 0.59
C PRO A 308 2.20 12.17 1.99
N MET A 309 2.56 12.98 2.97
CA MET A 309 2.12 12.89 4.37
C MET A 309 0.60 13.10 4.49
N GLY A 310 0.05 14.10 3.78
CA GLY A 310 -1.39 14.34 3.71
C GLY A 310 -2.14 13.16 3.10
N GLY A 311 -1.62 12.56 2.03
CA GLY A 311 -2.20 11.37 1.40
C GLY A 311 -2.27 10.17 2.36
N ARG A 312 -1.19 9.90 3.11
CA ARG A 312 -1.18 8.84 4.14
C ARG A 312 -2.17 9.14 5.28
N MET A 313 -2.20 10.37 5.75
CA MET A 313 -3.12 10.78 6.82
C MET A 313 -4.58 10.71 6.38
N LEU A 314 -4.92 11.08 5.15
CA LEU A 314 -6.26 10.96 4.61
C LEU A 314 -6.71 9.50 4.55
N ARG A 315 -5.85 8.59 4.07
CA ARG A 315 -6.12 7.15 4.08
C ARG A 315 -6.39 6.67 5.51
N ALA A 316 -5.54 7.04 6.47
CA ALA A 316 -5.72 6.67 7.87
C ALA A 316 -7.03 7.23 8.46
N TRP A 317 -7.43 8.45 8.10
CA TRP A 317 -8.71 9.01 8.59
C TRP A 317 -9.93 8.29 8.02
N ILE A 318 -9.89 7.87 6.74
CA ILE A 318 -10.97 7.09 6.12
C ILE A 318 -11.11 5.72 6.81
N GLU A 319 -10.00 5.10 7.16
CA GLU A 319 -9.97 3.80 7.82
C GLU A 319 -10.28 3.85 9.32
N ARG A 320 -10.22 5.05 9.93
CA ARG A 320 -10.44 5.32 11.37
C ARG A 320 -11.39 6.49 11.59
N PRO A 321 -12.69 6.41 11.24
CA PRO A 321 -13.64 7.46 11.52
C PRO A 321 -13.77 7.69 13.03
N LEU A 322 -13.98 8.93 13.43
CA LEU A 322 -14.03 9.33 14.85
C LEU A 322 -15.37 8.99 15.47
N LEU A 323 -15.37 8.64 16.78
CA LEU A 323 -16.58 8.46 17.59
C LEU A 323 -16.93 9.72 18.41
N SER A 324 -16.00 10.62 18.62
CA SER A 324 -16.24 11.83 19.41
C SER A 324 -16.89 12.94 18.58
N PRO A 325 -18.16 13.34 18.87
CA PRO A 325 -18.80 14.46 18.16
C PRO A 325 -17.99 15.76 18.27
N VAL A 326 -17.31 15.97 19.39
CA VAL A 326 -16.46 17.14 19.63
C VAL A 326 -15.26 17.15 18.68
N ALA A 327 -14.59 16.01 18.52
CA ALA A 327 -13.44 15.89 17.62
C ALA A 327 -13.87 16.01 16.15
N ILE A 328 -15.01 15.42 15.79
CA ILE A 328 -15.59 15.54 14.44
C ILE A 328 -15.93 17.01 14.14
N LYS A 329 -16.64 17.67 15.05
CA LYS A 329 -17.02 19.08 14.90
C LYS A 329 -15.80 20.00 14.80
N LYS A 330 -14.72 19.68 15.51
CA LYS A 330 -13.46 20.42 15.40
C LYS A 330 -12.89 20.38 13.97
N ARG A 331 -12.96 19.23 13.29
CA ARG A 331 -12.56 19.10 11.87
C ARG A 331 -13.54 19.82 10.96
N LEU A 332 -14.85 19.59 11.12
CA LEU A 332 -15.89 20.22 10.31
C LEU A 332 -15.84 21.75 10.34
N CYS A 333 -15.62 22.36 11.51
CA CYS A 333 -15.46 23.81 11.63
C CYS A 333 -14.23 24.33 10.86
N ALA A 334 -13.13 23.56 10.83
CA ALA A 334 -11.95 23.93 10.07
C ALA A 334 -12.21 23.85 8.55
N VAL A 335 -12.89 22.79 8.11
CA VAL A 335 -13.29 22.64 6.71
C VAL A 335 -14.26 23.77 6.31
N ASP A 336 -15.22 24.13 7.15
CA ASP A 336 -16.19 25.20 6.88
C ASP A 336 -15.49 26.56 6.66
N GLU A 337 -14.52 26.89 7.51
CA GLU A 337 -13.73 28.12 7.34
C GLU A 337 -12.95 28.12 6.03
N LEU A 338 -12.35 26.98 5.66
CA LEU A 338 -11.60 26.81 4.41
C LEU A 338 -12.51 26.80 3.17
N VAL A 339 -13.76 26.32 3.29
CA VAL A 339 -14.77 26.40 2.23
C VAL A 339 -15.18 27.84 1.98
N LYS A 340 -15.37 28.64 3.04
CA LYS A 340 -15.81 30.05 2.96
C LYS A 340 -14.72 30.97 2.40
N ASP A 341 -13.44 30.68 2.67
CA ASP A 341 -12.31 31.47 2.17
C ASP A 341 -11.54 30.72 1.06
N ASN A 342 -12.10 30.79 -0.14
CA ASN A 342 -11.52 30.14 -1.32
C ASN A 342 -10.13 30.69 -1.71
N VAL A 343 -9.87 31.99 -1.43
CA VAL A 343 -8.61 32.63 -1.82
C VAL A 343 -7.49 32.12 -0.94
N THR A 344 -7.64 32.23 0.38
CA THR A 344 -6.62 31.77 1.31
C THR A 344 -6.42 30.26 1.23
N ARG A 345 -7.49 29.46 1.01
CA ARG A 345 -7.37 28.03 0.72
C ARG A 345 -6.50 27.77 -0.51
N GLY A 346 -6.71 28.50 -1.60
CA GLY A 346 -5.90 28.39 -2.82
C GLY A 346 -4.42 28.69 -2.58
N GLU A 347 -4.13 29.73 -1.79
CA GLU A 347 -2.75 30.09 -1.41
C GLU A 347 -2.11 29.05 -0.50
N LEU A 348 -2.86 28.44 0.44
CA LEU A 348 -2.39 27.35 1.29
C LEU A 348 -2.05 26.10 0.45
N ILE A 349 -2.91 25.72 -0.48
CA ILE A 349 -2.69 24.60 -1.39
C ILE A 349 -1.43 24.83 -2.23
N GLU A 350 -1.22 26.03 -2.74
CA GLU A 350 -0.03 26.36 -3.51
C GLU A 350 1.24 26.36 -2.64
N ALA A 351 1.17 26.87 -1.39
CA ALA A 351 2.29 26.84 -0.47
C ALA A 351 2.70 25.42 -0.07
N MET A 352 1.75 24.47 0.00
CA MET A 352 2.03 23.07 0.30
C MET A 352 2.58 22.27 -0.88
N ARG A 353 2.38 22.73 -2.12
CA ARG A 353 2.77 21.97 -3.34
C ARG A 353 4.28 21.66 -3.41
N GLY A 354 5.12 22.50 -2.80
CA GLY A 354 6.57 22.30 -2.77
C GLY A 354 7.06 21.47 -1.56
N ILE A 355 6.16 21.07 -0.66
CA ILE A 355 6.55 20.34 0.53
C ILE A 355 6.67 18.85 0.21
N GLY A 356 7.89 18.32 0.33
CA GLY A 356 8.19 16.90 0.22
C GLY A 356 7.81 16.10 1.47
N ASP A 357 8.25 14.86 1.51
CA ASP A 357 7.97 13.95 2.62
C ASP A 357 8.89 14.17 3.83
N MET A 358 8.55 15.13 4.68
CA MET A 358 9.35 15.50 5.84
C MET A 358 9.53 14.35 6.83
N GLN A 359 8.51 13.49 6.99
CA GLN A 359 8.60 12.33 7.90
C GLN A 359 9.65 11.34 7.40
N ARG A 360 9.63 10.98 6.10
CA ARG A 360 10.61 10.07 5.51
C ARG A 360 12.00 10.70 5.38
N LEU A 361 12.08 12.00 5.13
CA LEU A 361 13.37 12.73 5.09
C LEU A 361 14.07 12.68 6.44
N ILE A 362 13.39 13.05 7.53
CA ILE A 362 14.01 13.03 8.86
C ILE A 362 14.31 11.60 9.33
N GLY A 363 13.50 10.62 8.96
CA GLY A 363 13.79 9.20 9.19
C GLY A 363 15.15 8.80 8.60
N ARG A 364 15.43 9.16 7.34
CA ARG A 364 16.73 8.88 6.69
C ARG A 364 17.88 9.59 7.37
N VAL A 365 17.67 10.80 7.88
CA VAL A 365 18.69 11.53 8.63
C VAL A 365 19.06 10.80 9.93
N VAL A 366 18.07 10.35 10.70
CA VAL A 366 18.27 9.58 11.94
C VAL A 366 18.95 8.24 11.64
N TYR A 367 18.54 7.57 10.57
CA TYR A 367 19.16 6.32 10.10
C TYR A 367 20.61 6.49 9.61
N GLY A 368 21.08 7.70 9.35
CA GLY A 368 22.39 7.93 8.73
C GLY A 368 22.48 7.49 7.26
N THR A 369 21.34 7.35 6.58
CA THR A 369 21.24 7.00 5.15
C THR A 369 20.93 8.21 4.27
N ALA A 370 20.70 9.38 4.87
CA ALA A 370 20.46 10.62 4.16
C ALA A 370 21.68 11.06 3.36
N ASN A 371 21.45 11.71 2.23
CA ASN A 371 22.46 12.38 1.42
C ASN A 371 22.31 13.91 1.50
N GLY A 372 23.20 14.64 0.83
CA GLY A 372 23.16 16.10 0.83
C GLY A 372 21.85 16.67 0.27
N LYS A 373 21.28 16.04 -0.76
CA LYS A 373 20.00 16.47 -1.36
C LYS A 373 18.82 16.27 -0.42
N ASP A 374 18.84 15.22 0.40
CA ASP A 374 17.80 14.99 1.41
C ASP A 374 17.77 16.13 2.46
N LEU A 375 18.94 16.62 2.89
CA LEU A 375 19.01 17.74 3.82
C LEU A 375 18.54 19.06 3.18
N VAL A 376 18.92 19.31 1.93
CA VAL A 376 18.44 20.49 1.18
C VAL A 376 16.93 20.42 1.02
N SER A 377 16.36 19.27 0.62
CA SER A 377 14.91 19.09 0.50
C SER A 377 14.19 19.29 1.82
N LEU A 378 14.75 18.81 2.94
CA LEU A 378 14.17 19.05 4.27
C LEU A 378 14.16 20.55 4.63
N ALA A 379 15.24 21.27 4.32
CA ALA A 379 15.30 22.71 4.51
C ALA A 379 14.34 23.48 3.60
N GLU A 380 14.14 23.04 2.37
CA GLU A 380 13.14 23.60 1.44
C GLU A 380 11.72 23.45 1.96
N CYS A 381 11.37 22.25 2.48
CA CYS A 381 10.10 22.02 3.14
C CYS A 381 9.90 23.00 4.32
N ALA A 382 10.92 23.14 5.17
CA ALA A 382 10.87 24.04 6.33
C ALA A 382 10.69 25.51 5.93
N ARG A 383 11.28 25.98 4.82
CA ARG A 383 11.11 27.36 4.32
C ARG A 383 9.68 27.71 3.93
N ALA A 384 8.84 26.71 3.62
CA ALA A 384 7.44 26.96 3.30
C ALA A 384 6.56 27.19 4.56
N LEU A 385 6.97 26.67 5.74
CA LEU A 385 6.17 26.68 6.96
C LEU A 385 5.83 28.11 7.46
N PRO A 386 6.74 29.10 7.49
CA PRO A 386 6.41 30.46 7.91
C PRO A 386 5.27 31.07 7.11
N ARG A 387 5.23 30.90 5.78
CA ARG A 387 4.13 31.39 4.93
C ARG A 387 2.81 30.71 5.28
N ILE A 388 2.80 29.40 5.47
CA ILE A 388 1.61 28.65 5.89
C ILE A 388 1.09 29.15 7.22
N CYS A 389 1.97 29.32 8.25
CA CYS A 389 1.60 29.87 9.54
C CYS A 389 1.00 31.28 9.41
N GLN A 390 1.55 32.11 8.50
CA GLN A 390 1.04 33.46 8.26
C GLN A 390 -0.37 33.43 7.64
N LEU A 391 -0.60 32.57 6.65
CA LEU A 391 -1.90 32.41 5.97
C LEU A 391 -2.98 31.86 6.92
N LEU A 392 -2.59 31.09 7.93
CA LEU A 392 -3.53 30.53 8.90
C LEU A 392 -3.97 31.51 10.01
N LYS A 393 -3.28 32.64 10.23
CA LYS A 393 -3.59 33.62 11.30
C LYS A 393 -5.04 34.14 11.30
N PRO A 394 -5.72 34.39 10.16
CA PRO A 394 -7.08 34.90 10.15
C PRO A 394 -8.13 33.91 10.66
N PHE A 395 -7.85 32.60 10.58
CA PHE A 395 -8.80 31.56 10.93
C PHE A 395 -9.03 31.46 12.45
N LYS A 396 -10.25 31.09 12.83
CA LYS A 396 -10.70 31.05 14.24
C LYS A 396 -10.88 29.65 14.79
N SER A 397 -11.07 28.63 13.93
CA SER A 397 -11.25 27.24 14.35
C SER A 397 -10.04 26.74 15.14
N SER A 398 -10.32 25.97 16.19
CA SER A 398 -9.28 25.46 17.09
C SER A 398 -8.26 24.58 16.37
N ALA A 399 -8.71 23.82 15.34
CA ALA A 399 -7.82 22.98 14.56
C ALA A 399 -6.81 23.81 13.75
N LEU A 400 -7.27 24.82 12.99
CA LEU A 400 -6.39 25.67 12.19
C LEU A 400 -5.47 26.53 13.05
N ARG A 401 -5.93 27.00 14.23
CA ARG A 401 -5.06 27.70 15.19
C ARG A 401 -3.99 26.81 15.77
N GLN A 402 -4.30 25.56 16.07
CA GLN A 402 -3.31 24.60 16.55
C GLN A 402 -2.24 24.35 15.46
N ILE A 403 -2.65 24.17 14.22
CA ILE A 403 -1.73 24.01 13.07
C ILE A 403 -0.90 25.29 12.87
N ALA A 404 -1.48 26.48 12.98
CA ALA A 404 -0.76 27.75 12.88
C ALA A 404 0.36 27.92 13.93
N GLY A 405 0.28 27.20 15.04
CA GLY A 405 1.29 27.16 16.11
C GLY A 405 2.42 26.15 15.89
N MET A 406 2.49 25.51 14.73
CA MET A 406 3.58 24.54 14.44
C MET A 406 4.96 25.19 14.45
N ASN A 407 5.99 24.41 14.75
CA ASN A 407 7.38 24.85 14.71
C ASN A 407 7.79 25.13 13.26
N GLN A 408 8.40 26.27 13.02
CA GLN A 408 8.83 26.71 11.68
C GLN A 408 10.19 26.14 11.25
N LEU A 409 10.86 25.39 12.13
CA LEU A 409 12.11 24.67 11.88
C LEU A 409 13.28 25.55 11.41
N ASP A 410 13.28 26.84 11.76
CA ASP A 410 14.30 27.83 11.34
C ASP A 410 15.74 27.36 11.66
N LYS A 411 15.93 26.67 12.79
CA LYS A 411 17.24 26.13 13.18
C LYS A 411 17.77 25.10 12.21
N ILE A 412 16.90 24.32 11.58
CA ILE A 412 17.29 23.33 10.57
C ILE A 412 17.69 24.05 9.29
N VAL A 413 16.86 25.00 8.85
CA VAL A 413 17.19 25.83 7.66
C VAL A 413 18.55 26.47 7.82
N MET A 414 18.79 27.18 8.94
CA MET A 414 20.07 27.84 9.20
C MET A 414 21.26 26.88 9.19
N ARG A 415 21.10 25.67 9.77
CA ARG A 415 22.18 24.67 9.81
C ARG A 415 22.49 24.10 8.43
N VAL A 416 21.49 23.80 7.66
CA VAL A 416 21.66 23.26 6.29
C VAL A 416 22.28 24.33 5.39
N ASP A 417 21.75 25.55 5.41
CA ASP A 417 22.24 26.65 4.58
C ASP A 417 23.69 27.02 4.88
N TRP A 418 24.11 26.88 6.15
CA TRP A 418 25.48 27.16 6.53
C TRP A 418 26.44 26.04 6.17
N ALA A 419 25.99 24.75 6.27
CA ALA A 419 26.87 23.60 6.14
C ALA A 419 26.89 23.01 4.71
N ILE A 420 25.76 22.94 4.04
CA ILE A 420 25.58 22.19 2.79
C ILE A 420 25.56 23.15 1.59
N CYS A 421 26.16 22.76 0.49
CA CYS A 421 26.06 23.51 -0.75
C CYS A 421 24.66 23.42 -1.40
N ASP A 422 24.35 24.36 -2.30
CA ASP A 422 22.99 24.46 -2.88
C ASP A 422 22.62 23.25 -3.78
N ASP A 423 23.58 22.67 -4.48
CA ASP A 423 23.41 21.44 -5.29
C ASP A 423 24.45 20.39 -4.90
N PRO A 424 24.27 19.68 -3.81
CA PRO A 424 25.19 18.66 -3.38
C PRO A 424 25.14 17.43 -4.30
N PRO A 425 26.28 16.71 -4.47
CA PRO A 425 26.32 15.48 -5.24
C PRO A 425 25.42 14.41 -4.60
N PHE A 426 24.95 13.47 -5.44
CA PHE A 426 24.11 12.39 -4.95
C PHE A 426 24.83 11.47 -3.96
N SER A 427 26.10 11.17 -4.22
CA SER A 427 26.90 10.30 -3.36
C SER A 427 27.71 11.12 -2.35
N ILE A 428 27.51 10.82 -1.07
CA ILE A 428 28.24 11.46 0.04
C ILE A 428 29.76 11.16 0.04
N ARG A 429 30.20 10.17 -0.76
CA ARG A 429 31.61 9.76 -0.86
C ARG A 429 32.36 10.42 -2.03
N GLU A 430 31.69 11.19 -2.86
CA GLU A 430 32.31 11.90 -3.98
C GLU A 430 33.00 13.19 -3.56
N GLY A 431 32.64 13.73 -2.40
CA GLY A 431 33.07 15.05 -1.93
C GLY A 431 32.30 16.19 -2.61
N GLY A 432 32.52 17.43 -2.17
CA GLY A 432 31.81 18.59 -2.70
C GLY A 432 30.47 18.86 -2.05
N ILE A 433 30.20 18.28 -0.90
CA ILE A 433 28.94 18.42 -0.16
C ILE A 433 28.89 19.71 0.65
N LEU A 434 30.02 20.07 1.28
CA LEU A 434 30.05 21.18 2.20
C LEU A 434 30.19 22.52 1.48
N ARG A 435 29.48 23.51 2.00
CA ARG A 435 29.61 24.92 1.56
C ARG A 435 30.99 25.47 1.87
N LYS A 436 31.53 26.29 0.98
CA LYS A 436 32.78 27.00 1.20
C LYS A 436 32.62 27.95 2.40
N GLY A 437 33.62 27.96 3.30
CA GLY A 437 33.58 28.72 4.53
C GLY A 437 33.07 27.97 5.76
N TYR A 438 32.50 26.78 5.61
CA TYR A 438 32.01 25.98 6.74
C TYR A 438 33.15 25.37 7.56
N SER A 439 34.15 24.77 6.88
CA SER A 439 35.33 24.16 7.52
C SER A 439 36.61 24.73 6.94
N ARG A 440 37.40 25.40 7.81
CA ARG A 440 38.69 25.94 7.42
C ARG A 440 39.67 24.89 6.92
N GLU A 441 39.61 23.68 7.49
CA GLU A 441 40.48 22.56 7.11
C GLU A 441 40.13 22.04 5.70
N VAL A 442 38.86 21.86 5.40
CA VAL A 442 38.37 21.44 4.08
C VAL A 442 38.71 22.50 3.03
N ASP A 443 38.53 23.80 3.34
CA ASP A 443 38.80 24.87 2.40
C ASP A 443 40.30 24.95 2.10
N ARG A 444 41.16 24.80 3.13
CA ARG A 444 42.62 24.74 2.94
C ARG A 444 43.04 23.57 2.04
N LEU A 445 42.43 22.39 2.25
CA LEU A 445 42.73 21.24 1.40
C LEU A 445 42.21 21.42 -0.05
N ARG A 446 41.09 22.10 -0.23
CA ARG A 446 40.57 22.46 -1.56
C ARG A 446 41.51 23.42 -2.27
N GLU A 447 41.99 24.44 -1.56
CA GLU A 447 42.99 25.36 -2.08
C GLU A 447 44.31 24.67 -2.48
N LEU A 448 44.78 23.71 -1.66
CA LEU A 448 45.95 22.89 -1.98
C LEU A 448 45.73 22.04 -3.24
N ARG A 449 44.54 21.44 -3.38
CA ARG A 449 44.15 20.68 -4.56
C ARG A 449 44.09 21.56 -5.82
N ASP A 450 43.44 22.72 -5.73
CA ASP A 450 43.25 23.63 -6.85
C ASP A 450 44.56 24.27 -7.27
N ASN A 451 45.40 24.70 -6.33
CA ASN A 451 46.75 25.18 -6.58
C ASN A 451 47.67 24.08 -7.17
N GLY A 452 47.49 22.82 -6.72
CA GLY A 452 48.22 21.71 -7.27
C GLY A 452 47.78 21.36 -8.71
N ALA A 453 46.51 21.50 -9.05
CA ALA A 453 46.02 21.36 -10.42
C ALA A 453 46.60 22.45 -11.35
N GLN A 454 46.72 23.69 -10.83
CA GLN A 454 47.40 24.78 -11.53
C GLN A 454 48.91 24.49 -11.68
N ALA A 455 49.57 23.95 -10.65
CA ALA A 455 50.99 23.55 -10.72
C ALA A 455 51.22 22.44 -11.75
N VAL A 456 50.27 21.50 -11.94
CA VAL A 456 50.31 20.49 -13.02
C VAL A 456 50.21 21.15 -14.40
N ALA A 457 49.36 22.17 -14.56
CA ALA A 457 49.23 22.92 -15.81
C ALA A 457 50.47 23.78 -16.10
N GLU A 458 51.04 24.35 -15.09
CA GLU A 458 52.30 25.11 -15.18
C GLU A 458 53.48 24.16 -15.52
N LEU A 459 53.50 22.97 -14.89
CA LEU A 459 54.47 21.93 -15.24
C LEU A 459 54.31 21.50 -16.71
N GLU A 460 53.05 21.30 -17.17
CA GLU A 460 52.80 20.97 -18.59
C GLU A 460 53.33 22.06 -19.53
N ALA A 461 53.13 23.33 -19.21
CA ALA A 461 53.60 24.45 -20.00
C ALA A 461 55.14 24.49 -20.01
N ARG A 462 55.78 24.32 -18.86
CA ARG A 462 57.24 24.29 -18.70
C ARG A 462 57.87 23.10 -19.43
N GLU A 463 57.26 21.92 -19.34
CA GLU A 463 57.76 20.72 -20.03
C GLU A 463 57.53 20.80 -21.55
N ARG A 464 56.50 21.48 -22.05
CA ARG A 464 56.36 21.85 -23.46
C ARG A 464 57.48 22.75 -23.96
N GLU A 465 57.88 23.75 -23.20
CA GLU A 465 58.95 24.67 -23.51
C GLU A 465 60.29 23.95 -23.44
N ARG A 466 60.57 23.17 -22.39
CA ARG A 466 61.77 22.42 -22.16
C ARG A 466 62.03 21.35 -23.26
N THR A 467 60.99 20.66 -23.70
CA THR A 467 61.12 19.62 -24.69
C THR A 467 60.92 20.08 -26.14
N GLY A 468 60.32 21.29 -26.33
CA GLY A 468 59.94 21.82 -27.63
C GLY A 468 58.76 21.12 -28.27
N ILE A 469 58.09 20.17 -27.56
CA ILE A 469 57.03 19.37 -28.09
C ILE A 469 55.69 20.09 -27.85
N LYS A 470 55.16 20.80 -28.82
CA LYS A 470 53.94 21.61 -28.70
C LYS A 470 52.67 20.79 -28.34
N LYS A 471 52.61 19.50 -28.65
CA LYS A 471 51.46 18.61 -28.40
C LYS A 471 51.64 17.73 -27.16
N LEU A 472 52.68 17.98 -26.33
CA LEU A 472 52.85 17.31 -25.04
C LEU A 472 51.67 17.69 -24.12
N LYS A 473 51.08 16.69 -23.42
CA LYS A 473 50.05 16.90 -22.44
C LYS A 473 50.32 16.11 -21.17
N ILE A 474 49.96 16.62 -20.05
CA ILE A 474 49.90 15.84 -18.82
C ILE A 474 48.46 15.32 -18.65
N GLY A 475 48.33 13.96 -18.67
CA GLY A 475 47.04 13.27 -18.49
C GLY A 475 47.02 12.53 -17.16
N TYR A 476 45.79 12.14 -16.73
CA TYR A 476 45.57 11.30 -15.56
C TYR A 476 44.84 10.02 -15.96
N ASN A 477 45.26 8.90 -15.37
CA ASN A 477 44.56 7.61 -15.52
C ASN A 477 44.48 6.93 -14.15
N LYS A 478 43.30 6.39 -13.80
CA LYS A 478 43.07 5.72 -12.51
C LYS A 478 44.03 4.58 -12.19
N VAL A 479 44.58 3.90 -13.22
CA VAL A 479 45.52 2.76 -13.04
C VAL A 479 46.96 3.21 -12.93
N PHE A 480 47.33 4.25 -13.68
CA PHE A 480 48.73 4.67 -13.82
C PHE A 480 49.04 6.04 -13.16
N GLY A 481 48.04 6.75 -12.66
CA GLY A 481 48.16 8.08 -12.11
C GLY A 481 48.43 9.15 -13.20
N TYR A 482 49.10 10.25 -12.83
CA TYR A 482 49.49 11.27 -13.78
C TYR A 482 50.64 10.78 -14.68
N TYR A 483 50.62 11.20 -15.96
CA TYR A 483 51.63 10.89 -16.94
C TYR A 483 51.78 12.01 -17.97
N ILE A 484 52.98 12.14 -18.50
CA ILE A 484 53.28 13.02 -19.60
C ILE A 484 53.07 12.23 -20.89
N ASP A 485 52.14 12.67 -21.73
CA ASP A 485 51.77 12.02 -23.00
C ASP A 485 52.55 12.68 -24.14
N VAL A 486 53.46 11.94 -24.73
CA VAL A 486 54.33 12.39 -25.83
C VAL A 486 53.88 11.70 -27.10
N PRO A 487 53.37 12.44 -28.11
CA PRO A 487 52.95 11.85 -29.38
C PRO A 487 54.16 11.39 -30.19
N LYS A 488 54.12 10.19 -30.77
CA LYS A 488 55.16 9.66 -31.66
C LYS A 488 55.37 10.51 -32.91
N SER A 489 54.42 11.34 -33.27
CA SER A 489 54.50 12.29 -34.36
C SER A 489 55.50 13.46 -34.09
N ALA A 490 56.04 13.55 -32.88
CA ALA A 490 57.02 14.57 -32.53
C ALA A 490 58.47 14.30 -33.12
N GLY A 491 58.67 13.10 -33.72
CA GLY A 491 59.99 12.70 -34.27
C GLY A 491 60.97 12.26 -33.17
N ASP A 492 62.21 11.98 -33.54
CA ASP A 492 63.35 11.66 -32.64
C ASP A 492 63.79 12.90 -31.82
N VAL A 493 62.93 13.40 -30.94
CA VAL A 493 63.33 14.43 -29.98
C VAL A 493 64.05 13.77 -28.81
N SER A 494 65.26 14.14 -28.52
CA SER A 494 65.99 13.71 -27.32
C SER A 494 65.27 14.18 -26.09
N LEU A 495 64.52 13.23 -25.41
CA LEU A 495 63.85 13.53 -24.17
C LEU A 495 64.87 13.69 -23.04
N PRO A 496 64.58 14.56 -22.01
CA PRO A 496 65.42 14.73 -20.84
C PRO A 496 65.63 13.40 -20.08
N GLU A 497 66.78 13.25 -19.41
CA GLU A 497 67.21 12.03 -18.71
C GLU A 497 66.24 11.67 -17.53
N ASP A 498 65.52 12.65 -17.00
CA ASP A 498 64.57 12.50 -15.90
C ASP A 498 63.20 11.92 -16.35
N TYR A 499 62.95 11.71 -17.65
CA TYR A 499 61.76 11.09 -18.20
C TYR A 499 61.80 9.57 -18.05
N ILE A 500 61.09 9.02 -17.12
CA ILE A 500 60.98 7.57 -16.92
C ILE A 500 59.78 7.05 -17.73
N ARG A 501 60.04 6.18 -18.64
CA ARG A 501 59.01 5.57 -19.53
C ARG A 501 58.09 4.66 -18.74
N LYS A 502 56.76 4.85 -18.82
CA LYS A 502 55.76 4.08 -18.12
C LYS A 502 54.96 3.18 -19.02
N GLN A 503 54.58 3.63 -20.24
CA GLN A 503 53.79 2.87 -21.19
C GLN A 503 54.02 3.35 -22.63
N THR A 504 54.02 2.40 -23.55
CA THR A 504 54.05 2.67 -25.01
C THR A 504 52.69 2.33 -25.60
N LEU A 505 52.05 3.30 -26.26
CA LEU A 505 50.81 3.12 -27.01
C LEU A 505 51.09 3.17 -28.51
N VAL A 506 50.10 2.90 -29.33
CA VAL A 506 50.24 2.88 -30.81
C VAL A 506 50.64 4.27 -31.33
N SER A 507 50.02 5.36 -30.79
CA SER A 507 50.21 6.74 -31.25
C SER A 507 51.06 7.62 -30.31
N ASN A 508 51.22 7.22 -29.05
CA ASN A 508 51.84 8.05 -28.01
C ASN A 508 52.74 7.21 -27.10
N GLU A 509 53.61 7.87 -26.38
CA GLU A 509 54.41 7.29 -25.29
C GLU A 509 54.13 8.04 -23.99
N ARG A 510 54.01 7.33 -22.90
CA ARG A 510 53.68 7.89 -21.57
C ARG A 510 54.90 7.82 -20.67
N TYR A 511 55.23 8.97 -20.10
CA TYR A 511 56.34 9.16 -19.19
C TYR A 511 55.90 9.74 -17.87
N PHE A 512 56.77 9.69 -16.86
CA PHE A 512 56.62 10.44 -15.64
C PHE A 512 57.99 10.99 -15.22
N THR A 513 57.95 12.08 -14.44
CA THR A 513 59.11 12.68 -13.77
C THR A 513 58.93 12.57 -12.27
N GLN A 514 59.99 12.69 -11.48
CA GLN A 514 59.93 12.64 -10.04
C GLN A 514 59.06 13.79 -9.51
N GLU A 515 59.18 14.99 -10.07
CA GLU A 515 58.40 16.17 -9.74
C GLU A 515 56.90 15.93 -9.96
N LEU A 516 56.50 15.33 -11.10
CA LEU A 516 55.11 14.98 -11.38
C LEU A 516 54.57 13.97 -10.38
N LYS A 517 55.39 13.01 -9.93
CA LYS A 517 55.02 12.01 -8.96
C LYS A 517 54.81 12.57 -7.55
N GLU A 518 55.65 13.54 -7.14
CA GLU A 518 55.49 14.26 -5.86
C GLU A 518 54.24 15.11 -5.86
N LEU A 519 53.94 15.82 -6.96
CA LEU A 519 52.69 16.57 -7.17
C LEU A 519 51.47 15.64 -7.14
N GLU A 520 51.56 14.49 -7.81
CA GLU A 520 50.52 13.48 -7.79
C GLU A 520 50.19 13.01 -6.39
N ASN A 521 51.17 12.60 -5.61
CA ASN A 521 50.99 12.16 -4.22
C ASN A 521 50.34 13.23 -3.37
N THR A 522 50.74 14.49 -3.51
CA THR A 522 50.17 15.62 -2.78
C THR A 522 48.69 15.83 -3.15
N LEU A 523 48.33 15.75 -4.44
CA LEU A 523 46.98 15.96 -4.95
C LEU A 523 46.03 14.81 -4.58
N LEU A 524 46.50 13.56 -4.70
CA LEU A 524 45.70 12.39 -4.35
C LEU A 524 45.41 12.34 -2.85
N ASN A 525 46.44 12.54 -2.01
CA ASN A 525 46.29 12.60 -0.57
C ASN A 525 45.32 13.72 -0.13
N ALA A 526 45.42 14.91 -0.75
CA ALA A 526 44.51 16.00 -0.47
C ALA A 526 43.05 15.67 -0.87
N THR A 527 42.86 15.07 -2.05
CA THR A 527 41.54 14.71 -2.54
C THR A 527 40.84 13.64 -1.67
N ASP A 528 41.58 12.61 -1.30
CA ASP A 528 41.04 11.55 -0.45
C ASP A 528 40.75 12.06 0.97
N ARG A 529 41.61 12.90 1.51
CA ARG A 529 41.41 13.55 2.82
C ARG A 529 40.21 14.50 2.81
N ILE A 530 39.99 15.26 1.72
CA ILE A 530 38.79 16.10 1.56
C ILE A 530 37.54 15.23 1.63
N LYS A 531 37.46 14.15 0.85
CA LYS A 531 36.28 13.27 0.84
C LYS A 531 36.01 12.68 2.20
N GLN A 532 37.03 12.20 2.89
CA GLN A 532 36.89 11.62 4.21
C GLN A 532 36.39 12.66 5.23
N LEU A 533 37.00 13.84 5.25
CA LEU A 533 36.66 14.89 6.19
C LEU A 533 35.28 15.47 5.92
N GLU A 534 34.93 15.66 4.65
CA GLU A 534 33.57 16.08 4.29
C GLU A 534 32.51 15.06 4.72
N TYR A 535 32.80 13.77 4.60
CA TYR A 535 31.92 12.71 5.09
C TYR A 535 31.75 12.75 6.63
N GLU A 536 32.86 12.89 7.37
CA GLU A 536 32.84 12.98 8.84
C GLU A 536 32.03 14.20 9.31
N ILE A 537 32.26 15.36 8.71
CA ILE A 537 31.52 16.59 9.01
C ILE A 537 30.06 16.49 8.60
N PHE A 538 29.75 15.87 7.46
CA PHE A 538 28.36 15.63 7.01
C PHE A 538 27.61 14.79 8.02
N MET A 539 28.20 13.71 8.52
CA MET A 539 27.58 12.86 9.54
C MET A 539 27.37 13.61 10.87
N GLU A 540 28.29 14.52 11.25
CA GLU A 540 28.11 15.40 12.40
C GLU A 540 26.93 16.38 12.20
N VAL A 541 26.75 16.92 11.00
CA VAL A 541 25.62 17.79 10.66
C VAL A 541 24.32 17.00 10.72
N CYS A 542 24.28 15.79 10.16
CA CYS A 542 23.13 14.89 10.26
C CYS A 542 22.76 14.61 11.73
N GLY A 543 23.73 14.30 12.59
CA GLY A 543 23.50 14.08 14.02
C GLY A 543 22.90 15.32 14.72
N LYS A 544 23.35 16.53 14.37
CA LYS A 544 22.79 17.78 14.88
C LYS A 544 21.36 18.05 14.38
N ILE A 545 21.01 17.60 13.19
CA ILE A 545 19.64 17.71 12.64
C ILE A 545 18.75 16.63 13.22
N ALA A 546 19.24 15.41 13.41
CA ALA A 546 18.52 14.30 14.04
C ALA A 546 17.99 14.66 15.44
N ALA A 547 18.68 15.52 16.18
CA ALA A 547 18.20 16.02 17.46
C ALA A 547 16.86 16.77 17.40
N PHE A 548 16.46 17.27 16.22
CA PHE A 548 15.18 17.94 15.99
C PHE A 548 14.08 17.00 15.43
N VAL A 549 14.30 15.69 15.46
CA VAL A 549 13.35 14.71 14.87
C VAL A 549 11.90 14.94 15.34
N GLY A 550 11.70 15.23 16.62
CA GLY A 550 10.38 15.50 17.18
C GLY A 550 9.71 16.72 16.60
N GLU A 551 10.43 17.83 16.57
CA GLU A 551 9.90 19.08 16.02
C GLU A 551 9.55 18.93 14.53
N VAL A 552 10.32 18.15 13.78
CA VAL A 552 10.06 17.86 12.35
C VAL A 552 8.81 16.99 12.19
N GLN A 553 8.68 15.93 12.99
CA GLN A 553 7.51 15.06 12.94
C GLN A 553 6.23 15.80 13.32
N ASP A 554 6.25 16.58 14.41
CA ASP A 554 5.11 17.37 14.84
C ASP A 554 4.68 18.41 13.78
N SER A 555 5.63 19.04 13.11
CA SER A 555 5.34 19.98 12.03
C SER A 555 4.86 19.27 10.76
N ALA A 556 5.41 18.10 10.45
CA ALA A 556 4.95 17.26 9.35
C ALA A 556 3.51 16.79 9.53
N ASP A 557 3.14 16.41 10.75
CA ASP A 557 1.76 16.02 11.09
C ASP A 557 0.80 17.22 11.01
N ALA A 558 1.23 18.41 11.42
CA ALA A 558 0.44 19.62 11.29
C ALA A 558 0.19 19.98 9.81
N VAL A 559 1.21 19.86 8.96
CA VAL A 559 1.09 20.05 7.50
C VAL A 559 0.17 18.99 6.89
N ALA A 560 0.31 17.73 7.28
CA ALA A 560 -0.53 16.64 6.79
C ALA A 560 -2.00 16.87 7.16
N GLN A 561 -2.29 17.28 8.40
CA GLN A 561 -3.65 17.64 8.83
C GLN A 561 -4.22 18.81 8.01
N LEU A 562 -3.43 19.86 7.78
CA LEU A 562 -3.85 21.00 6.95
C LEU A 562 -4.18 20.56 5.52
N ASP A 563 -3.33 19.72 4.95
CA ASP A 563 -3.49 19.22 3.59
C ASP A 563 -4.78 18.39 3.42
N VAL A 564 -5.10 17.53 4.40
CA VAL A 564 -6.37 16.79 4.43
C VAL A 564 -7.56 17.73 4.56
N LEU A 565 -7.50 18.73 5.45
CA LEU A 565 -8.59 19.69 5.63
C LEU A 565 -8.81 20.55 4.37
N CYS A 566 -7.74 20.97 3.71
CA CYS A 566 -7.80 21.65 2.42
C CYS A 566 -8.38 20.76 1.32
N SER A 567 -8.01 19.48 1.31
CA SER A 567 -8.55 18.48 0.39
C SER A 567 -10.07 18.32 0.55
N PHE A 568 -10.55 18.18 1.80
CA PHE A 568 -11.99 18.13 2.09
C PHE A 568 -12.72 19.40 1.64
N ALA A 569 -12.15 20.56 1.90
CA ALA A 569 -12.73 21.84 1.48
C ALA A 569 -12.75 22.01 -0.06
N GLU A 570 -11.68 21.58 -0.74
CA GLU A 570 -11.63 21.59 -2.22
C GLU A 570 -12.70 20.68 -2.82
N VAL A 571 -12.83 19.45 -2.29
CA VAL A 571 -13.84 18.48 -2.73
C VAL A 571 -15.25 18.98 -2.45
N ALA A 572 -15.48 19.57 -1.27
CA ALA A 572 -16.79 20.11 -0.87
C ALA A 572 -17.27 21.22 -1.82
N VAL A 573 -16.40 22.16 -2.15
CA VAL A 573 -16.74 23.26 -3.08
C VAL A 573 -16.94 22.75 -4.49
N ARG A 574 -16.08 21.83 -4.96
CA ARG A 574 -16.15 21.30 -6.32
C ARG A 574 -17.41 20.47 -6.59
N ASN A 575 -17.86 19.72 -5.59
CA ASN A 575 -18.93 18.74 -5.75
C ASN A 575 -20.25 19.17 -5.07
N ASP A 576 -20.32 20.40 -4.54
CA ASP A 576 -21.47 20.93 -3.83
C ASP A 576 -21.89 20.01 -2.65
N TYR A 577 -20.96 19.78 -1.72
CA TYR A 577 -21.20 19.02 -0.50
C TYR A 577 -21.56 19.94 0.65
N CYS A 578 -22.47 19.50 1.52
CA CYS A 578 -22.90 20.27 2.68
C CYS A 578 -22.18 19.87 3.96
N MET A 579 -22.10 20.79 4.92
CA MET A 579 -21.62 20.52 6.27
C MET A 579 -22.66 19.68 7.01
N PRO A 580 -22.34 18.46 7.47
CA PRO A 580 -23.25 17.66 8.29
C PRO A 580 -23.30 18.19 9.73
N GLU A 581 -24.46 18.08 10.36
CA GLU A 581 -24.61 18.16 11.82
C GLU A 581 -24.31 16.79 12.43
N VAL A 582 -23.36 16.74 13.37
CA VAL A 582 -22.96 15.47 14.00
C VAL A 582 -23.14 15.57 15.50
N ASP A 583 -23.93 14.64 16.07
CA ASP A 583 -24.28 14.63 17.49
C ASP A 583 -24.36 13.19 18.06
N ALA A 584 -24.88 13.02 19.25
CA ALA A 584 -25.10 11.75 19.93
C ALA A 584 -26.59 11.34 19.98
N SER A 585 -27.45 11.92 19.12
CA SER A 585 -28.91 11.71 19.15
C SER A 585 -29.36 10.33 18.70
N GLY A 586 -28.53 9.61 17.93
CA GLY A 586 -28.93 8.38 17.27
C GLY A 586 -29.77 8.57 15.99
N GLU A 587 -30.12 9.81 15.65
CA GLU A 587 -30.82 10.16 14.41
C GLU A 587 -29.89 10.08 13.20
N LEU A 588 -30.40 9.63 12.07
CA LEU A 588 -29.73 9.62 10.78
C LEU A 588 -30.70 10.18 9.74
N ILE A 589 -30.58 11.46 9.45
CA ILE A 589 -31.42 12.17 8.49
C ILE A 589 -30.54 12.72 7.39
N ILE A 590 -30.74 12.26 6.18
CA ILE A 590 -30.02 12.71 4.99
C ILE A 590 -31.05 13.17 3.95
N THR A 591 -30.99 14.43 3.54
CA THR A 591 -31.87 14.99 2.53
C THR A 591 -31.12 15.10 1.21
N GLU A 592 -31.72 14.57 0.14
CA GLU A 592 -31.13 14.59 -1.21
C GLU A 592 -29.69 14.05 -1.24
N GLY A 593 -29.46 12.90 -0.54
CA GLY A 593 -28.15 12.26 -0.52
C GLY A 593 -27.73 11.71 -1.89
N ARG A 594 -26.45 11.80 -2.20
CA ARG A 594 -25.84 11.30 -3.45
C ARG A 594 -24.72 10.33 -3.12
N HIS A 595 -24.43 9.42 -4.05
CA HIS A 595 -23.31 8.48 -3.87
C HIS A 595 -22.00 9.13 -4.33
N PRO A 596 -21.02 9.37 -3.43
CA PRO A 596 -19.83 10.19 -3.73
C PRO A 596 -19.01 9.65 -4.89
N VAL A 597 -18.92 8.33 -5.06
CA VAL A 597 -18.12 7.70 -6.11
C VAL A 597 -18.90 7.61 -7.41
N VAL A 598 -20.17 7.16 -7.35
CA VAL A 598 -20.98 6.96 -8.57
C VAL A 598 -21.26 8.27 -9.27
N GLU A 599 -21.53 9.36 -8.56
CA GLU A 599 -21.75 10.69 -9.18
C GLU A 599 -20.52 11.22 -9.95
N GLN A 600 -19.29 10.74 -9.60
CA GLN A 600 -18.06 11.12 -10.27
C GLN A 600 -17.64 10.17 -11.40
N THR A 601 -18.18 8.94 -11.41
CA THR A 601 -17.80 7.93 -12.43
C THR A 601 -18.79 7.87 -13.59
N VAL A 602 -20.06 8.26 -13.38
CA VAL A 602 -21.11 8.26 -14.40
C VAL A 602 -21.31 9.68 -14.91
N SER A 603 -20.61 10.06 -15.97
CA SER A 603 -20.66 11.40 -16.55
C SER A 603 -21.91 11.69 -17.38
N ASP A 604 -22.55 10.64 -17.94
CA ASP A 604 -23.59 10.79 -18.97
C ASP A 604 -25.02 10.87 -18.41
N ILE A 605 -25.20 10.56 -17.13
CA ILE A 605 -26.51 10.55 -16.47
C ILE A 605 -26.43 11.29 -15.15
N MET A 606 -27.31 12.28 -14.96
CA MET A 606 -27.42 12.97 -13.67
C MET A 606 -27.81 11.98 -12.56
N PHE A 607 -27.05 11.98 -11.45
CA PHE A 607 -27.35 11.15 -10.29
C PHE A 607 -28.67 11.58 -9.66
N VAL A 608 -29.54 10.61 -9.35
CA VAL A 608 -30.83 10.89 -8.70
C VAL A 608 -30.64 10.87 -7.18
N PRO A 609 -30.78 12.00 -6.47
CA PRO A 609 -30.58 12.07 -5.03
C PRO A 609 -31.73 11.40 -4.28
N ASN A 610 -31.43 10.81 -3.12
CA ASN A 610 -32.39 10.10 -2.29
C ASN A 610 -32.32 10.55 -0.82
N ASP A 611 -33.49 10.55 -0.16
CA ASP A 611 -33.59 10.85 1.24
C ASP A 611 -33.41 9.58 2.07
N THR A 612 -32.84 9.73 3.27
CA THR A 612 -32.73 8.64 4.24
C THR A 612 -33.13 9.15 5.62
N HIS A 613 -33.97 8.43 6.30
CA HIS A 613 -34.32 8.69 7.68
C HIS A 613 -34.28 7.38 8.45
N LEU A 614 -33.40 7.25 9.43
CA LEU A 614 -33.31 6.15 10.37
C LEU A 614 -33.09 6.70 11.78
N ASN A 615 -33.64 6.04 12.78
CA ASN A 615 -33.34 6.36 14.18
C ASN A 615 -33.40 5.11 15.06
N CYS A 616 -33.09 5.24 16.34
CA CYS A 616 -33.11 4.11 17.26
C CYS A 616 -34.52 3.80 17.82
N ASP A 617 -35.53 4.62 17.48
CA ASP A 617 -36.86 4.51 18.08
C ASP A 617 -37.97 4.08 17.11
N THR A 618 -38.41 4.98 16.27
CA THR A 618 -39.59 4.80 15.42
C THR A 618 -39.30 4.32 14.02
N ASN A 619 -38.07 4.46 13.53
CA ASN A 619 -37.66 4.07 12.19
C ASN A 619 -36.27 3.40 12.21
N ARG A 620 -36.19 2.23 12.85
CA ARG A 620 -34.95 1.49 13.03
C ARG A 620 -34.57 0.68 11.80
N VAL A 621 -35.57 0.08 11.13
CA VAL A 621 -35.32 -0.82 10.03
C VAL A 621 -36.05 -0.34 8.79
N ALA A 622 -35.28 -0.06 7.74
CA ALA A 622 -35.79 0.26 6.42
C ALA A 622 -35.70 -1.00 5.54
N ILE A 623 -36.85 -1.62 5.23
CA ILE A 623 -36.93 -2.71 4.25
C ILE A 623 -36.99 -2.10 2.86
N VAL A 624 -36.00 -2.37 2.02
CA VAL A 624 -35.90 -1.79 0.67
C VAL A 624 -36.20 -2.87 -0.37
N THR A 625 -37.33 -2.74 -1.06
CA THR A 625 -37.76 -3.68 -2.09
C THR A 625 -37.58 -3.15 -3.50
N GLY A 626 -37.56 -4.00 -4.51
CA GLY A 626 -37.41 -3.66 -5.92
C GLY A 626 -36.31 -4.47 -6.63
N PRO A 627 -36.16 -4.31 -7.96
CA PRO A 627 -35.22 -5.12 -8.74
C PRO A 627 -33.75 -4.67 -8.50
N ASN A 628 -32.77 -5.57 -8.72
CA ASN A 628 -31.38 -5.33 -8.42
C ASN A 628 -30.75 -4.20 -9.25
N MET A 629 -31.13 -4.06 -10.51
CA MET A 629 -30.61 -3.02 -11.40
C MET A 629 -31.16 -1.62 -11.11
N ALA A 630 -32.13 -1.50 -10.21
CA ALA A 630 -32.75 -0.20 -9.91
C ALA A 630 -31.93 0.68 -8.97
N GLY A 631 -30.91 0.15 -8.28
CA GLY A 631 -29.98 0.94 -7.45
C GLY A 631 -30.15 0.79 -5.94
N LYS A 632 -30.79 -0.28 -5.41
CA LYS A 632 -30.93 -0.56 -3.96
C LYS A 632 -29.57 -0.54 -3.25
N SER A 633 -28.65 -1.40 -3.69
CA SER A 633 -27.33 -1.54 -3.10
C SER A 633 -26.52 -0.22 -3.18
N THR A 634 -26.69 0.55 -4.26
CA THR A 634 -26.08 1.88 -4.41
C THR A 634 -26.60 2.86 -3.37
N TYR A 635 -27.92 2.88 -3.13
CA TYR A 635 -28.55 3.71 -2.11
C TYR A 635 -28.08 3.36 -0.69
N MET A 636 -28.01 2.08 -0.37
CA MET A 636 -27.57 1.65 0.95
C MET A 636 -26.08 1.97 1.17
N ARG A 637 -25.22 1.72 0.18
CA ARG A 637 -23.80 2.11 0.23
C ARG A 637 -23.62 3.61 0.36
N GLN A 638 -24.41 4.39 -0.36
CA GLN A 638 -24.45 5.86 -0.25
C GLN A 638 -24.66 6.31 1.19
N THR A 639 -25.63 5.74 1.89
CA THR A 639 -25.94 6.07 3.28
C THR A 639 -24.75 5.76 4.19
N ALA A 640 -24.15 4.58 4.06
CA ALA A 640 -22.95 4.21 4.85
C ALA A 640 -21.77 5.15 4.56
N LEU A 641 -21.51 5.47 3.28
CA LEU A 641 -20.41 6.38 2.91
C LEU A 641 -20.63 7.80 3.43
N ILE A 642 -21.87 8.31 3.42
CA ILE A 642 -22.20 9.64 3.99
C ILE A 642 -21.92 9.66 5.50
N VAL A 643 -22.30 8.61 6.23
CA VAL A 643 -22.00 8.48 7.67
C VAL A 643 -20.49 8.46 7.90
N LEU A 644 -19.75 7.67 7.14
CA LEU A 644 -18.29 7.61 7.23
C LEU A 644 -17.64 8.97 6.94
N MET A 645 -18.06 9.65 5.86
CA MET A 645 -17.57 10.97 5.50
C MET A 645 -17.82 11.99 6.61
N ALA A 646 -19.01 11.99 7.22
CA ALA A 646 -19.31 12.86 8.35
C ALA A 646 -18.38 12.58 9.55
N GLN A 647 -18.17 11.30 9.89
CA GLN A 647 -17.37 10.92 11.07
C GLN A 647 -15.86 11.06 10.87
N ILE A 648 -15.37 11.17 9.63
CA ILE A 648 -13.97 11.59 9.40
C ILE A 648 -13.80 13.13 9.46
N GLY A 649 -14.90 13.88 9.51
CA GLY A 649 -14.91 15.34 9.54
C GLY A 649 -14.91 16.00 8.15
N SER A 650 -15.39 15.29 7.13
CA SER A 650 -15.62 15.80 5.78
C SER A 650 -17.04 16.33 5.60
N PHE A 651 -17.23 17.25 4.69
CA PHE A 651 -18.55 17.57 4.14
C PHE A 651 -19.09 16.39 3.35
N VAL A 652 -20.41 16.30 3.21
CA VAL A 652 -21.10 15.14 2.67
C VAL A 652 -21.92 15.47 1.41
N PRO A 653 -22.06 14.53 0.46
CA PRO A 653 -22.84 14.71 -0.77
C PRO A 653 -24.35 14.66 -0.48
N ALA A 654 -24.86 15.70 0.11
CA ALA A 654 -26.27 15.85 0.43
C ALA A 654 -26.66 17.35 0.44
N LYS A 655 -27.96 17.63 0.43
CA LYS A 655 -28.48 19.00 0.67
C LYS A 655 -28.40 19.40 2.13
N SER A 656 -28.72 18.47 3.01
CA SER A 656 -28.51 18.57 4.46
C SER A 656 -28.36 17.18 5.06
N ALA A 657 -27.63 17.09 6.19
CA ALA A 657 -27.46 15.83 6.90
C ALA A 657 -27.37 16.08 8.41
N VAL A 658 -28.14 15.32 9.19
CA VAL A 658 -28.02 15.21 10.65
C VAL A 658 -27.65 13.76 10.95
N ILE A 659 -26.51 13.57 11.59
CA ILE A 659 -25.91 12.23 11.77
C ILE A 659 -25.56 12.03 13.23
N GLY A 660 -26.37 11.22 13.91
CA GLY A 660 -26.00 10.66 15.21
C GLY A 660 -24.84 9.71 15.05
N VAL A 661 -23.81 9.86 15.87
CA VAL A 661 -22.58 9.04 15.78
C VAL A 661 -22.91 7.55 15.79
N VAL A 662 -22.28 6.84 14.87
CA VAL A 662 -22.38 5.40 14.68
C VAL A 662 -21.06 4.77 15.14
N ASP A 663 -21.14 3.77 16.01
CA ASP A 663 -19.97 3.11 16.57
C ASP A 663 -19.35 2.09 15.61
N ARG A 664 -20.19 1.41 14.81
CA ARG A 664 -19.79 0.38 13.85
C ARG A 664 -20.66 0.45 12.60
N VAL A 665 -20.05 0.26 11.45
CA VAL A 665 -20.77 0.05 10.20
C VAL A 665 -20.48 -1.36 9.73
N PHE A 666 -21.54 -2.14 9.54
CA PHE A 666 -21.46 -3.48 8.98
C PHE A 666 -22.16 -3.53 7.64
N THR A 667 -21.54 -4.18 6.68
CA THR A 667 -22.14 -4.38 5.36
C THR A 667 -22.10 -5.84 4.95
N ARG A 668 -23.23 -6.36 4.53
CA ARG A 668 -23.36 -7.61 3.81
C ARG A 668 -24.01 -7.29 2.47
N ILE A 669 -23.19 -7.07 1.44
CA ILE A 669 -23.60 -6.73 0.08
C ILE A 669 -22.99 -7.77 -0.83
N GLY A 670 -23.80 -8.44 -1.66
CA GLY A 670 -23.51 -9.60 -2.49
C GLY A 670 -22.05 -9.93 -2.73
N ALA A 671 -21.59 -11.09 -2.27
CA ALA A 671 -20.22 -11.52 -2.43
C ALA A 671 -19.92 -11.88 -3.90
N SER A 672 -18.78 -11.45 -4.42
CA SER A 672 -18.15 -12.16 -5.53
C SER A 672 -17.75 -13.56 -5.06
N ASP A 673 -18.02 -14.60 -5.84
CA ASP A 673 -17.62 -15.97 -5.55
C ASP A 673 -16.14 -16.04 -5.16
N ASP A 674 -15.88 -16.39 -3.91
CA ASP A 674 -14.53 -16.64 -3.43
C ASP A 674 -14.17 -18.11 -3.63
N LEU A 675 -13.93 -18.47 -4.89
CA LEU A 675 -13.52 -19.81 -5.29
C LEU A 675 -12.20 -20.26 -4.60
N ALA A 676 -11.41 -19.31 -4.10
CA ALA A 676 -10.12 -19.61 -3.48
C ALA A 676 -10.24 -20.18 -2.04
N SER A 677 -11.35 -19.92 -1.33
CA SER A 677 -11.55 -20.38 0.05
C SER A 677 -12.14 -21.79 0.16
N GLY A 678 -12.68 -22.34 -0.95
CA GLY A 678 -13.33 -23.65 -0.95
C GLY A 678 -14.61 -23.73 -0.10
N GLN A 679 -15.10 -22.60 0.43
CA GLN A 679 -16.35 -22.53 1.18
C GLN A 679 -17.54 -22.24 0.25
N SER A 680 -18.71 -22.79 0.58
CA SER A 680 -19.94 -22.44 -0.10
C SER A 680 -20.25 -20.95 0.11
N THR A 681 -20.72 -20.26 -0.93
CA THR A 681 -21.16 -18.87 -0.88
C THR A 681 -22.19 -18.64 0.22
N PHE A 682 -23.08 -19.59 0.46
CA PHE A 682 -24.05 -19.52 1.55
C PHE A 682 -23.38 -19.62 2.95
N MET A 683 -22.36 -20.49 3.11
CA MET A 683 -21.65 -20.60 4.39
C MET A 683 -20.87 -19.30 4.70
N LEU A 684 -20.27 -18.70 3.70
CA LEU A 684 -19.59 -17.40 3.83
C LEU A 684 -20.60 -16.32 4.25
N GLU A 685 -21.75 -16.26 3.56
CA GLU A 685 -22.84 -15.33 3.90
C GLU A 685 -23.30 -15.49 5.36
N MET A 686 -23.56 -16.72 5.79
CA MET A 686 -24.01 -16.98 7.17
C MET A 686 -22.92 -16.66 8.20
N SER A 687 -21.66 -16.86 7.88
CA SER A 687 -20.54 -16.48 8.75
C SER A 687 -20.43 -14.95 8.92
N GLU A 688 -20.63 -14.18 7.83
CA GLU A 688 -20.65 -12.72 7.87
C GLU A 688 -21.87 -12.21 8.69
N VAL A 689 -23.05 -12.77 8.46
CA VAL A 689 -24.24 -12.43 9.23
C VAL A 689 -24.06 -12.75 10.71
N ALA A 690 -23.49 -13.93 11.04
CA ALA A 690 -23.22 -14.30 12.43
C ALA A 690 -22.23 -13.31 13.09
N ASN A 691 -21.20 -12.86 12.37
CA ASN A 691 -20.27 -11.85 12.83
C ASN A 691 -20.97 -10.53 13.12
N ILE A 692 -21.82 -10.06 12.19
CA ILE A 692 -22.62 -8.84 12.35
C ILE A 692 -23.48 -8.92 13.61
N LEU A 693 -24.27 -10.00 13.77
CA LEU A 693 -25.18 -10.16 14.89
C LEU A 693 -24.47 -10.30 16.25
N ARG A 694 -23.22 -10.74 16.26
CA ARG A 694 -22.41 -10.88 17.47
C ARG A 694 -21.84 -9.52 17.95
N TYR A 695 -21.37 -8.68 17.02
CA TYR A 695 -20.62 -7.48 17.36
C TYR A 695 -21.39 -6.17 17.20
N ALA A 696 -22.52 -6.20 16.49
CA ALA A 696 -23.34 -5.01 16.34
C ALA A 696 -23.96 -4.56 17.70
N THR A 697 -24.07 -3.27 17.87
CA THR A 697 -24.70 -2.60 19.01
C THR A 697 -25.95 -1.84 18.57
N SER A 698 -26.71 -1.29 19.48
CA SER A 698 -27.86 -0.42 19.16
C SER A 698 -27.44 0.88 18.45
N SER A 699 -26.17 1.30 18.58
CA SER A 699 -25.62 2.48 17.90
C SER A 699 -25.07 2.17 16.51
N SER A 700 -25.01 0.90 16.10
CA SER A 700 -24.44 0.47 14.81
C SER A 700 -25.37 0.78 13.63
N LEU A 701 -24.78 0.85 12.43
CA LEU A 701 -25.48 0.90 11.15
C LEU A 701 -25.26 -0.39 10.37
N LEU A 702 -26.34 -1.11 10.10
CA LEU A 702 -26.29 -2.38 9.37
C LEU A 702 -26.80 -2.21 7.94
N ILE A 703 -26.03 -2.67 6.98
CA ILE A 703 -26.38 -2.70 5.55
C ILE A 703 -26.44 -4.16 5.12
N LEU A 704 -27.66 -4.70 5.05
CA LEU A 704 -27.92 -6.11 4.75
C LEU A 704 -28.60 -6.23 3.38
N ASP A 705 -27.90 -6.78 2.40
CA ASP A 705 -28.39 -6.91 1.03
C ASP A 705 -28.57 -8.38 0.66
N GLU A 706 -29.80 -8.75 0.30
CA GLU A 706 -30.18 -10.08 -0.21
C GLU A 706 -29.80 -11.25 0.70
N ILE A 707 -30.08 -11.16 1.99
CA ILE A 707 -29.83 -12.24 2.94
C ILE A 707 -30.73 -13.46 2.61
N GLY A 708 -30.14 -14.66 2.64
CA GLY A 708 -30.84 -15.94 2.40
C GLY A 708 -30.94 -16.36 0.94
N ARG A 709 -30.25 -15.66 0.00
CA ARG A 709 -30.31 -15.98 -1.43
C ARG A 709 -29.61 -17.29 -1.82
N GLY A 710 -28.64 -17.72 -1.04
CA GLY A 710 -27.79 -18.88 -1.34
C GLY A 710 -28.35 -20.26 -1.02
N THR A 711 -29.64 -20.35 -0.60
CA THR A 711 -30.32 -21.60 -0.21
C THR A 711 -31.73 -21.71 -0.80
N SER A 712 -32.51 -22.68 -0.35
CA SER A 712 -33.90 -22.81 -0.78
C SER A 712 -34.74 -21.58 -0.43
N THR A 713 -35.75 -21.25 -1.23
CA THR A 713 -36.56 -20.03 -1.06
C THR A 713 -37.14 -19.91 0.34
N TYR A 714 -37.73 -21.00 0.85
CA TYR A 714 -38.36 -21.01 2.17
C TYR A 714 -37.36 -20.88 3.33
N ASP A 715 -36.22 -21.60 3.26
CA ASP A 715 -35.19 -21.52 4.28
C ASP A 715 -34.57 -20.12 4.27
N GLY A 716 -34.25 -19.59 3.07
CA GLY A 716 -33.71 -18.25 2.89
C GLY A 716 -34.61 -17.16 3.44
N MET A 717 -35.91 -17.24 3.14
CA MET A 717 -36.93 -16.31 3.67
C MET A 717 -37.06 -16.42 5.20
N ALA A 718 -37.07 -17.63 5.75
CA ALA A 718 -37.16 -17.86 7.19
C ALA A 718 -35.94 -17.24 7.93
N ILE A 719 -34.72 -17.43 7.40
CA ILE A 719 -33.50 -16.86 7.93
C ILE A 719 -33.55 -15.33 7.83
N ALA A 720 -33.87 -14.78 6.65
CA ALA A 720 -33.95 -13.33 6.41
C ALA A 720 -34.95 -12.68 7.37
N ARG A 721 -36.11 -13.28 7.59
CA ARG A 721 -37.12 -12.83 8.56
C ARG A 721 -36.57 -12.84 9.99
N ALA A 722 -35.96 -13.93 10.43
CA ALA A 722 -35.41 -14.07 11.77
C ALA A 722 -34.31 -13.04 12.04
N VAL A 723 -33.41 -12.80 11.07
CA VAL A 723 -32.36 -11.77 11.16
C VAL A 723 -32.97 -10.38 11.27
N LEU A 724 -33.98 -10.07 10.44
CA LEU A 724 -34.65 -8.78 10.46
C LEU A 724 -35.35 -8.53 11.80
N GLU A 725 -36.11 -9.51 12.31
CA GLU A 725 -36.77 -9.44 13.61
C GLU A 725 -35.74 -9.26 14.76
N TYR A 726 -34.59 -9.92 14.67
CA TYR A 726 -33.50 -9.75 15.64
C TYR A 726 -32.93 -8.34 15.62
N CYS A 727 -32.69 -7.78 14.44
CA CYS A 727 -32.17 -6.40 14.28
C CYS A 727 -33.18 -5.36 14.75
N ALA A 728 -34.49 -5.60 14.53
CA ALA A 728 -35.57 -4.69 14.92
C ALA A 728 -35.87 -4.68 16.42
N ASP A 729 -35.64 -5.79 17.12
CA ASP A 729 -36.01 -5.93 18.54
C ASP A 729 -35.04 -5.13 19.43
N LYS A 730 -35.55 -4.07 20.08
CA LYS A 730 -34.77 -3.25 21.04
C LYS A 730 -34.17 -4.02 22.21
N ARG A 731 -34.73 -5.17 22.56
CA ARG A 731 -34.24 -6.00 23.67
C ARG A 731 -33.08 -6.88 23.26
N LYS A 732 -32.91 -7.11 21.95
CA LYS A 732 -31.83 -7.93 21.39
C LYS A 732 -30.75 -7.06 20.81
N LEU A 733 -31.04 -6.31 19.75
CA LEU A 733 -30.06 -5.46 19.07
C LEU A 733 -30.57 -4.01 18.93
N GLY A 734 -31.70 -3.77 18.27
CA GLY A 734 -32.27 -2.43 18.09
C GLY A 734 -31.43 -1.48 17.23
N ALA A 735 -30.61 -2.00 16.31
CA ALA A 735 -29.69 -1.23 15.49
C ALA A 735 -30.37 -0.58 14.27
N LYS A 736 -29.84 0.56 13.82
CA LYS A 736 -30.23 1.16 12.54
C LYS A 736 -29.86 0.22 11.40
N THR A 737 -30.89 -0.27 10.67
CA THR A 737 -30.70 -1.31 9.67
C THR A 737 -31.36 -0.94 8.34
N MET A 738 -30.61 -1.03 7.26
CA MET A 738 -31.13 -1.02 5.89
C MET A 738 -31.08 -2.44 5.35
N PHE A 739 -32.25 -2.99 5.03
CA PHE A 739 -32.45 -4.38 4.65
C PHE A 739 -33.02 -4.46 3.24
N ALA A 740 -32.19 -4.76 2.24
CA ALA A 740 -32.69 -5.00 0.89
C ALA A 740 -33.02 -6.47 0.70
N THR A 741 -34.19 -6.72 0.10
CA THR A 741 -34.67 -8.08 -0.10
C THR A 741 -35.51 -8.22 -1.38
N HIS A 742 -35.56 -9.45 -1.89
CA HIS A 742 -36.49 -9.86 -2.94
C HIS A 742 -37.72 -10.61 -2.38
N TYR A 743 -37.70 -10.88 -1.07
CA TYR A 743 -38.83 -11.52 -0.41
C TYR A 743 -39.88 -10.47 -0.11
N HIS A 744 -40.93 -10.39 -0.97
CA HIS A 744 -42.04 -9.42 -0.80
C HIS A 744 -42.83 -9.66 0.48
N GLU A 745 -42.84 -10.91 0.95
CA GLU A 745 -43.52 -11.33 2.17
C GLU A 745 -43.00 -10.62 3.43
N LEU A 746 -41.73 -10.21 3.40
CA LEU A 746 -41.13 -9.44 4.52
C LEU A 746 -41.73 -8.04 4.67
N SER A 747 -42.33 -7.51 3.62
CA SER A 747 -43.02 -6.21 3.68
C SER A 747 -44.21 -6.20 4.65
N ALA A 748 -44.80 -7.38 4.93
CA ALA A 748 -45.90 -7.53 5.90
C ALA A 748 -45.43 -7.28 7.36
N LEU A 749 -44.15 -7.16 7.61
CA LEU A 749 -43.60 -6.86 8.94
C LEU A 749 -43.79 -5.38 9.34
N GLU A 750 -44.01 -4.51 8.38
CA GLU A 750 -44.48 -3.14 8.66
C GLU A 750 -45.86 -3.20 9.32
N GLY A 751 -46.06 -2.49 10.41
CA GLY A 751 -47.28 -2.54 11.20
C GLY A 751 -47.38 -3.74 12.16
N THR A 752 -46.52 -4.76 12.02
CA THR A 752 -46.43 -5.89 12.96
C THR A 752 -45.31 -5.69 13.96
N ILE A 753 -44.20 -5.10 13.52
CA ILE A 753 -43.02 -4.82 14.33
C ILE A 753 -42.83 -3.30 14.39
N GLU A 754 -42.75 -2.76 15.58
CA GLU A 754 -42.52 -1.34 15.80
C GLU A 754 -41.14 -0.92 15.30
N GLY A 755 -41.05 0.17 14.50
CA GLY A 755 -39.80 0.72 13.96
C GLY A 755 -39.36 0.06 12.66
N VAL A 756 -40.17 -0.76 12.03
CA VAL A 756 -39.94 -1.32 10.69
C VAL A 756 -40.80 -0.57 9.67
N HIS A 757 -40.14 -0.05 8.61
CA HIS A 757 -40.82 0.66 7.53
C HIS A 757 -40.38 0.13 6.16
N ASN A 758 -41.32 0.10 5.22
CA ASN A 758 -41.07 -0.31 3.85
C ASN A 758 -40.70 0.86 2.95
N TYR A 759 -39.78 0.62 2.10
CA TYR A 759 -39.36 1.52 1.04
C TYR A 759 -39.23 0.76 -0.27
N SER A 760 -39.57 1.40 -1.38
CA SER A 760 -39.46 0.79 -2.70
C SER A 760 -38.78 1.73 -3.69
N ILE A 761 -38.21 1.17 -4.77
CA ILE A 761 -37.67 1.97 -5.83
C ILE A 761 -38.78 2.29 -6.83
N SER A 762 -38.99 3.59 -7.06
CA SER A 762 -39.98 4.05 -8.00
C SER A 762 -39.63 3.64 -9.44
N ALA A 763 -40.58 2.99 -10.11
CA ALA A 763 -40.49 2.62 -11.50
C ALA A 763 -41.72 3.12 -12.26
N LYS A 764 -41.54 3.53 -13.54
CA LYS A 764 -42.62 4.02 -14.39
C LYS A 764 -42.64 3.25 -15.70
N LYS A 765 -43.83 2.79 -16.09
CA LYS A 765 -44.04 2.22 -17.43
C LYS A 765 -44.24 3.34 -18.42
N GLN A 766 -43.38 3.46 -19.40
CA GLN A 766 -43.48 4.48 -20.46
C GLN A 766 -43.39 3.78 -21.83
N GLY A 767 -44.41 3.88 -22.64
CA GLY A 767 -44.42 3.26 -23.99
C GLY A 767 -44.23 1.75 -24.00
N GLY A 768 -44.71 1.01 -22.94
CA GLY A 768 -44.52 -0.44 -22.82
C GLY A 768 -43.13 -0.88 -22.33
N THR A 769 -42.24 0.05 -22.04
CA THR A 769 -40.92 -0.19 -21.47
C THR A 769 -40.87 0.28 -20.00
N LEU A 770 -40.24 -0.47 -19.13
CA LEU A 770 -40.07 -0.12 -17.74
C LEU A 770 -38.86 0.82 -17.60
N VAL A 771 -39.06 1.97 -16.99
CA VAL A 771 -37.99 2.94 -16.68
C VAL A 771 -37.85 3.05 -15.16
N PHE A 772 -36.70 2.73 -14.63
CA PHE A 772 -36.38 2.92 -13.20
C PHE A 772 -36.02 4.37 -12.93
N LEU A 773 -36.80 5.04 -12.08
CA LEU A 773 -36.55 6.43 -11.73
C LEU A 773 -35.43 6.58 -10.70
N ARG A 774 -34.95 5.47 -10.14
CA ARG A 774 -33.88 5.43 -9.10
C ARG A 774 -34.20 6.26 -7.86
N LYS A 775 -35.47 6.59 -7.64
CA LYS A 775 -35.95 7.33 -6.46
C LYS A 775 -36.55 6.34 -5.48
N ILE A 776 -36.09 6.39 -4.24
CA ILE A 776 -36.62 5.62 -3.11
C ILE A 776 -37.87 6.35 -2.61
N VAL A 777 -38.97 5.62 -2.43
CA VAL A 777 -40.23 6.15 -1.91
C VAL A 777 -40.74 5.25 -0.78
N PRO A 778 -41.49 5.80 0.20
CA PRO A 778 -42.15 4.99 1.23
C PRO A 778 -43.15 4.03 0.61
N GLY A 779 -43.28 2.84 1.23
CA GLY A 779 -44.20 1.78 0.81
C GLY A 779 -43.50 0.62 0.13
N SER A 780 -44.20 -0.52 0.05
CA SER A 780 -43.74 -1.73 -0.63
C SER A 780 -43.90 -1.63 -2.15
N ALA A 781 -43.09 -2.38 -2.91
CA ALA A 781 -43.31 -2.53 -4.35
C ALA A 781 -44.47 -3.52 -4.56
N ASP A 782 -45.49 -3.13 -5.33
CA ASP A 782 -46.69 -3.94 -5.60
C ASP A 782 -46.43 -5.02 -6.64
N ASP A 783 -45.45 -4.84 -7.54
CA ASP A 783 -45.16 -5.76 -8.66
C ASP A 783 -43.72 -6.30 -8.62
N SER A 784 -43.54 -7.56 -9.02
CA SER A 784 -42.24 -8.12 -9.35
C SER A 784 -41.85 -7.72 -10.77
N TYR A 785 -40.68 -7.04 -10.93
CA TYR A 785 -40.22 -6.57 -12.24
C TYR A 785 -39.17 -7.48 -12.91
N GLY A 786 -38.98 -8.70 -12.41
CA GLY A 786 -37.97 -9.64 -12.92
C GLY A 786 -38.09 -9.96 -14.39
N ILE A 787 -39.33 -10.18 -14.87
CA ILE A 787 -39.59 -10.50 -16.27
C ILE A 787 -39.35 -9.27 -17.19
N GLU A 788 -39.70 -8.09 -16.73
CA GLU A 788 -39.43 -6.84 -17.43
C GLU A 788 -37.93 -6.55 -17.56
N VAL A 789 -37.16 -6.81 -16.49
CA VAL A 789 -35.69 -6.73 -16.51
C VAL A 789 -35.10 -7.76 -17.46
N ALA A 790 -35.58 -9.00 -17.49
CA ALA A 790 -35.15 -10.02 -18.44
C ALA A 790 -35.38 -9.59 -19.90
N LYS A 791 -36.51 -8.91 -20.17
CA LYS A 791 -36.79 -8.30 -21.49
C LYS A 791 -35.81 -7.20 -21.83
N LEU A 792 -35.50 -6.31 -20.89
CA LEU A 792 -34.49 -5.25 -21.07
C LEU A 792 -33.08 -5.80 -21.31
N ALA A 793 -32.76 -6.95 -20.71
CA ALA A 793 -31.49 -7.64 -20.91
C ALA A 793 -31.38 -8.38 -22.26
N GLY A 794 -32.44 -8.39 -23.07
CA GLY A 794 -32.45 -9.01 -24.39
C GLY A 794 -32.84 -10.49 -24.42
N VAL A 795 -33.51 -11.00 -23.36
CA VAL A 795 -34.06 -12.35 -23.39
C VAL A 795 -35.17 -12.43 -24.46
N PRO A 796 -35.18 -13.48 -25.32
CA PRO A 796 -36.16 -13.60 -26.43
C PRO A 796 -37.62 -13.48 -25.98
N ASP A 797 -38.43 -12.78 -26.77
CA ASP A 797 -39.82 -12.45 -26.45
C ASP A 797 -40.69 -13.71 -26.21
N ASN A 798 -40.43 -14.81 -26.89
CA ASN A 798 -41.12 -16.09 -26.66
C ASN A 798 -40.89 -16.67 -25.26
N VAL A 799 -39.68 -16.49 -24.71
CA VAL A 799 -39.33 -16.90 -23.32
C VAL A 799 -40.03 -15.97 -22.34
N ILE A 800 -40.02 -14.67 -22.60
CA ILE A 800 -40.70 -13.64 -21.81
C ILE A 800 -42.21 -13.91 -21.73
N ALA A 801 -42.84 -14.21 -22.87
CA ALA A 801 -44.28 -14.53 -22.91
C ALA A 801 -44.61 -15.75 -22.05
N LYS A 802 -43.82 -16.84 -22.17
CA LYS A 802 -43.99 -18.01 -21.32
C LYS A 802 -43.77 -17.71 -19.84
N ALA A 803 -42.76 -16.95 -19.50
CA ALA A 803 -42.46 -16.56 -18.12
C ALA A 803 -43.66 -15.79 -17.50
N LYS A 804 -44.33 -14.91 -18.26
CA LYS A 804 -45.52 -14.20 -17.80
C LYS A 804 -46.70 -15.13 -17.53
N THR A 805 -46.90 -16.13 -18.39
CA THR A 805 -47.93 -17.12 -18.18
C THR A 805 -47.68 -17.91 -16.88
N TYR A 806 -46.45 -18.41 -16.71
CA TYR A 806 -46.09 -19.15 -15.49
C TYR A 806 -46.18 -18.31 -14.22
N LEU A 807 -45.77 -17.02 -14.30
CA LEU A 807 -45.93 -16.12 -13.16
C LEU A 807 -47.40 -15.97 -12.74
N SER A 808 -48.30 -15.78 -13.71
CA SER A 808 -49.74 -15.63 -13.43
C SER A 808 -50.35 -16.91 -12.86
N GLU A 809 -49.87 -18.08 -13.27
CA GLU A 809 -50.27 -19.38 -12.73
C GLU A 809 -49.84 -19.56 -11.27
N LEU A 810 -48.57 -19.16 -10.96
CA LEU A 810 -48.01 -19.20 -9.62
C LEU A 810 -48.76 -18.24 -8.67
N GLU A 811 -49.01 -17.02 -9.10
CA GLU A 811 -49.73 -15.98 -8.31
C GLU A 811 -51.21 -16.35 -8.07
N SER A 812 -51.83 -17.06 -9.00
CA SER A 812 -53.22 -17.50 -8.84
C SER A 812 -53.39 -18.70 -7.92
N GLY A 813 -52.32 -19.24 -7.33
CA GLY A 813 -52.35 -20.41 -6.43
C GLY A 813 -52.78 -21.73 -7.11
N LYS A 814 -52.84 -21.76 -8.43
CA LYS A 814 -53.16 -22.95 -9.24
C LYS A 814 -51.97 -23.76 -9.71
N ALA A 815 -50.77 -23.44 -9.23
CA ALA A 815 -49.59 -24.19 -9.56
C ALA A 815 -49.48 -25.47 -8.72
N GLU A 816 -50.23 -26.48 -9.02
CA GLU A 816 -49.68 -27.82 -9.04
C GLU A 816 -48.66 -27.83 -10.15
N LEU A 817 -47.40 -28.07 -9.81
CA LEU A 817 -46.37 -28.45 -10.77
C LEU A 817 -46.77 -29.77 -11.39
N THR A 818 -47.72 -29.73 -12.27
CA THR A 818 -47.92 -30.81 -13.24
C THR A 818 -46.70 -30.73 -14.15
N VAL A 819 -45.66 -31.48 -13.76
CA VAL A 819 -44.77 -32.04 -14.75
C VAL A 819 -45.69 -32.83 -15.68
N GLU A 820 -46.13 -32.19 -16.78
CA GLU A 820 -46.65 -32.95 -17.92
C GLU A 820 -45.55 -33.96 -18.23
N LYS A 821 -45.74 -35.20 -17.71
CA LYS A 821 -45.18 -36.34 -18.38
C LYS A 821 -45.81 -36.29 -19.77
N LYS A 822 -45.05 -35.79 -20.73
CA LYS A 822 -45.29 -36.10 -22.12
C LYS A 822 -45.43 -37.64 -22.17
N VAL A 823 -46.65 -38.14 -22.21
CA VAL A 823 -46.94 -39.43 -22.78
C VAL A 823 -46.53 -39.27 -24.22
N GLU A 824 -45.40 -39.88 -24.57
CA GLU A 824 -45.00 -40.04 -25.94
C GLU A 824 -46.07 -40.81 -26.64
N THR A 825 -47.03 -40.10 -27.22
CA THR A 825 -47.83 -40.67 -28.33
C THR A 825 -46.87 -40.69 -29.48
N ASP A 826 -46.36 -41.87 -29.78
CA ASP A 826 -45.64 -42.18 -31.01
C ASP A 826 -46.49 -41.78 -32.24
N GLN A 827 -46.41 -40.52 -32.61
CA GLN A 827 -46.67 -40.10 -33.98
C GLN A 827 -45.28 -39.82 -34.58
N ILE A 828 -44.69 -40.94 -35.09
CA ILE A 828 -43.55 -40.87 -35.94
C ILE A 828 -43.96 -40.12 -37.21
N SER A 829 -43.54 -38.92 -37.40
CA SER A 829 -43.61 -38.17 -38.66
C SER A 829 -42.81 -38.96 -39.71
N LEU A 830 -43.44 -39.20 -40.92
CA LEU A 830 -42.76 -39.91 -42.01
C LEU A 830 -41.40 -39.33 -42.42
N ALA A 831 -41.08 -38.12 -41.98
CA ALA A 831 -39.80 -37.41 -42.21
C ALA A 831 -38.65 -37.83 -41.23
N ASP A 832 -39.03 -38.42 -40.07
CA ASP A 832 -38.00 -38.85 -39.07
C ASP A 832 -37.47 -40.26 -39.28
N VAL A 833 -38.16 -41.09 -40.02
CA VAL A 833 -37.77 -42.50 -40.31
C VAL A 833 -36.49 -42.57 -41.15
N GLY A 834 -36.30 -41.65 -42.08
CA GLY A 834 -35.10 -41.61 -42.92
C GLY A 834 -33.84 -41.15 -42.18
N SER A 835 -33.99 -40.22 -41.24
CA SER A 835 -32.85 -39.67 -40.49
C SER A 835 -32.28 -40.62 -39.43
N ASP A 836 -33.13 -41.46 -38.82
CA ASP A 836 -32.68 -42.41 -37.80
C ASP A 836 -31.98 -43.63 -38.41
N GLU A 837 -32.38 -44.05 -39.62
CA GLU A 837 -31.71 -45.14 -40.35
C GLU A 837 -30.34 -44.73 -40.91
N VAL A 838 -30.19 -43.46 -41.35
CA VAL A 838 -28.93 -42.86 -41.76
C VAL A 838 -27.99 -42.72 -40.59
N ALA A 839 -28.45 -42.31 -39.43
CA ALA A 839 -27.67 -42.17 -38.21
C ALA A 839 -27.21 -43.53 -37.67
N LYS A 840 -28.07 -44.55 -37.70
CA LYS A 840 -27.69 -45.92 -37.30
C LYS A 840 -26.63 -46.51 -38.23
N ARG A 841 -26.74 -46.29 -39.54
CA ARG A 841 -25.78 -46.78 -40.52
C ARG A 841 -24.42 -46.12 -40.41
N LEU A 842 -24.40 -44.79 -40.14
CA LEU A 842 -23.18 -44.04 -39.88
C LEU A 842 -22.46 -44.48 -38.59
N ARG A 843 -23.20 -44.78 -37.53
CA ARG A 843 -22.63 -45.28 -36.27
C ARG A 843 -22.06 -46.67 -36.37
N ALA A 844 -22.59 -47.50 -37.27
CA ALA A 844 -22.11 -48.88 -37.51
C ALA A 844 -20.96 -48.99 -38.50
N LEU A 845 -20.50 -47.88 -39.06
CA LEU A 845 -19.44 -47.84 -40.10
C LEU A 845 -18.07 -47.71 -39.44
N ASP A 846 -17.20 -48.67 -39.65
CA ASP A 846 -15.80 -48.57 -39.26
C ASP A 846 -14.99 -47.89 -40.36
N ILE A 847 -14.73 -46.61 -40.21
CA ILE A 847 -14.06 -45.77 -41.19
C ILE A 847 -12.65 -46.28 -41.53
N ASN A 848 -11.98 -47.00 -40.64
CA ASN A 848 -10.64 -47.55 -40.88
C ASN A 848 -10.62 -48.81 -41.77
N SER A 849 -11.75 -49.45 -42.01
CA SER A 849 -11.87 -50.65 -42.82
C SER A 849 -12.40 -50.40 -44.23
N VAL A 850 -12.72 -49.13 -44.56
CA VAL A 850 -13.40 -48.76 -45.83
C VAL A 850 -12.43 -48.11 -46.80
N THR A 851 -12.39 -48.57 -48.03
CA THR A 851 -11.57 -47.91 -49.07
C THR A 851 -12.22 -46.59 -49.55
N PRO A 852 -11.43 -45.68 -50.17
CA PRO A 852 -11.93 -44.38 -50.62
C PRO A 852 -13.11 -44.45 -51.61
N LEU A 853 -13.12 -45.50 -52.45
CA LEU A 853 -14.20 -45.75 -53.43
C LEU A 853 -15.49 -46.25 -52.76
N GLU A 854 -15.35 -47.14 -51.79
CA GLU A 854 -16.47 -47.64 -50.98
C GLU A 854 -17.07 -46.53 -50.09
N ALA A 855 -16.21 -45.64 -49.52
CA ALA A 855 -16.65 -44.50 -48.75
C ALA A 855 -17.53 -43.54 -49.56
N LEU A 856 -17.16 -43.27 -50.84
CA LEU A 856 -17.95 -42.49 -51.80
C LEU A 856 -19.30 -43.13 -52.10
N ASN A 857 -19.33 -44.43 -52.33
CA ASN A 857 -20.57 -45.19 -52.60
C ASN A 857 -21.48 -45.17 -51.37
N ILE A 858 -20.98 -45.40 -50.16
CA ILE A 858 -21.72 -45.34 -48.90
C ILE A 858 -22.27 -43.93 -48.64
N LEU A 859 -21.45 -42.91 -48.88
CA LEU A 859 -21.88 -41.50 -48.76
C LEU A 859 -23.03 -41.19 -49.76
N SER A 860 -22.94 -41.66 -50.98
CA SER A 860 -24.01 -41.48 -52.00
C SER A 860 -25.30 -42.20 -51.61
N GLU A 861 -25.20 -43.41 -51.08
CA GLU A 861 -26.33 -44.22 -50.56
C GLU A 861 -27.01 -43.52 -49.37
N LEU A 862 -26.20 -43.04 -48.39
CA LEU A 862 -26.69 -42.33 -47.24
C LEU A 862 -27.34 -40.98 -47.61
N GLN A 863 -26.76 -40.27 -48.62
CA GLN A 863 -27.34 -39.06 -49.15
C GLN A 863 -28.70 -39.31 -49.85
N GLN A 864 -28.84 -40.39 -50.63
CA GLN A 864 -30.12 -40.77 -51.23
C GLN A 864 -31.17 -41.08 -50.14
N LYS A 865 -30.81 -41.82 -49.11
CA LYS A 865 -31.69 -42.15 -47.98
C LYS A 865 -32.04 -40.95 -47.11
N ALA A 866 -31.19 -39.93 -47.04
CA ALA A 866 -31.48 -38.69 -46.35
C ALA A 866 -32.36 -37.73 -47.14
N ARG A 867 -32.49 -37.90 -48.45
CA ARG A 867 -33.33 -37.07 -49.33
C ARG A 867 -34.71 -37.65 -49.57
N GLY A 868 -34.86 -38.92 -49.20
CA GLY A 868 -36.03 -39.65 -49.45
C GLY A 868 -37.06 -39.99 -49.04
#